data_83c1064f57fe9132c545e5f6dc704e11
#
_entry.id   83c1064f57fe9132c545e5f6dc704e11
#
_cell.length_a   1.000
_cell.length_b   1.000
_cell.length_c   1.000
_cell.angle_alpha   90.00
_cell.angle_beta   90.00
_cell.angle_gamma   90.00
#
_symmetry.space_group_name_H-M   'P 1'
#
loop_
_entity.id
_entity.type
_entity.pdbx_description
1 polymer ?
#
loop_
_entity_poly.entity_id
_entity_poly.type
_entity_poly.pdbx_seq_one_letter_code
_entity_poly.pdbx_strand_id
1 'polypeptide(L)'
;MSVFARFAPRLQQAIVSRLGWSSLRPVQEEAGAALLAGDNAIILAPTAGGKTEASIFPTLSQMVDNEPEGVGALYIAPIKALLNNQADRLGLYTEMVGLRRFVWHGDTPDHPRRQFLREPAELLMTTPESLEVMLVSPRVDENKLFADLRTVVIDEVHALAGSDRGAHLMSVLERLARISKHDVQRVGLSATVGNPEAILTWVQGTSNRSGRVVNPPKQLGRRQLLVTHRQDLAELSRDAARVAAGQKSLFFCQSRSMTEAVAEHMRRAGTAVFVHHSAVSREERQLAEERFHHGSDACIVCTSTLELGIDVGDLDRVLQAEAPDTVSSFLQRMGRTGRRTGQAANTTFFCETTEGVLQAIALVELAKAGWVEAVEVERRCWPVLIHQLLAMALASDGIAADDAWEHLARVPDFQGIHRAEYDRLLKWMVRDGALRLVGGRLVLGPKAERRFGRKNFMELFAVFSSPQTYTVQTAGGQPLGSLNQAFVDRLVDGVSSFLLGGRAWAVLQVRHGDRRVVVEAAPRGRQPTWGGFLPQFLGSDVCQRILSVLLSDERYPYLDDAAWAVLAEHRASMRGVINSQRGGMEFVDGEIRWWTFAGGRINATLRYALEAIAGDWKVIPDNFLIKVRGEDIDRRRFLDALTKLAEPEFWENDRLWVEVAESLPSYRLSKFQPLMPPWVEREVVAGYLLDVGGAWRWLSGVEASRPRLPDGVRTLTRGDAERVAQLEGALEELPLLRRENDRPLIWVHTLPQLKAAVDALMSEPVVGLDVETTLANRTLCLIQVAGREATYLIDALELPDLEPLGQLLSSAETKKLIHYASFEREVLGRHGFAVDAVLDTRDVSRRLRRAVRGHSLREVCARELGMELDKREQVGDWTRRPLTESQVTYAALDAEVLLRLHAHFEEIARTSAARRPAAGSGPNQASRGFRRHRRI
;
A
#
# COMPACT_ATOMS: atom_id res chain seq x y z
N MET A 1 36.71 -32.48 -7.93
CA MET A 1 37.34 -31.37 -8.70
C MET A 1 36.78 -30.08 -8.20
N SER A 2 37.63 -29.06 -8.00
CA SER A 2 37.18 -27.70 -7.71
C SER A 2 36.23 -27.18 -8.81
N VAL A 3 35.25 -26.43 -8.47
CA VAL A 3 34.32 -25.76 -9.43
C VAL A 3 35.09 -24.86 -10.40
N PHE A 4 36.16 -24.23 -9.92
CA PHE A 4 37.03 -23.41 -10.75
C PHE A 4 37.55 -24.18 -12.00
N ALA A 5 37.92 -25.45 -11.86
CA ALA A 5 38.38 -26.28 -12.97
C ALA A 5 37.28 -26.66 -14.00
N ARG A 6 36.01 -26.41 -13.66
CA ARG A 6 34.84 -26.64 -14.53
C ARG A 6 34.43 -25.38 -15.32
N PHE A 7 34.98 -24.21 -15.00
CA PHE A 7 34.72 -22.99 -15.77
C PHE A 7 35.38 -23.05 -17.14
N ALA A 8 34.88 -22.35 -18.11
CA ALA A 8 35.50 -22.18 -19.42
C ALA A 8 36.95 -21.70 -19.27
N PRO A 9 37.92 -22.27 -20.03
CA PRO A 9 39.35 -21.97 -19.88
C PRO A 9 39.68 -20.48 -19.95
N ARG A 10 38.98 -19.75 -20.81
CA ARG A 10 39.12 -18.29 -20.96
C ARG A 10 38.75 -17.55 -19.68
N LEU A 11 37.71 -17.99 -19.00
CA LEU A 11 37.28 -17.40 -17.72
C LEU A 11 38.26 -17.75 -16.60
N GLN A 12 38.74 -19.00 -16.51
CA GLN A 12 39.75 -19.40 -15.55
C GLN A 12 41.01 -18.52 -15.67
N GLN A 13 41.53 -18.39 -16.91
CA GLN A 13 42.70 -17.53 -17.18
C GLN A 13 42.42 -16.07 -16.76
N ALA A 14 41.25 -15.52 -17.08
CA ALA A 14 40.88 -14.16 -16.75
C ALA A 14 40.78 -13.93 -15.22
N ILE A 15 40.20 -14.85 -14.46
CA ILE A 15 40.11 -14.77 -13.00
C ILE A 15 41.51 -14.71 -12.36
N VAL A 16 42.44 -15.58 -12.83
CA VAL A 16 43.78 -15.57 -12.27
C VAL A 16 44.59 -14.36 -12.71
N SER A 17 44.60 -14.05 -14.03
CA SER A 17 45.51 -13.05 -14.57
C SER A 17 45.04 -11.62 -14.36
N ARG A 18 43.70 -11.34 -14.40
CA ARG A 18 43.15 -9.99 -14.30
C ARG A 18 42.64 -9.65 -12.92
N LEU A 19 42.03 -10.61 -12.20
CA LEU A 19 41.53 -10.41 -10.84
C LEU A 19 42.54 -10.80 -9.75
N GLY A 20 43.59 -11.60 -10.10
CA GLY A 20 44.61 -12.02 -9.15
C GLY A 20 44.08 -13.02 -8.11
N TRP A 21 42.99 -13.73 -8.39
CA TRP A 21 42.39 -14.63 -7.40
C TRP A 21 43.08 -15.98 -7.45
N SER A 22 43.47 -16.48 -6.27
CA SER A 22 44.07 -17.79 -6.09
C SER A 22 43.06 -18.88 -5.71
N SER A 23 41.87 -18.50 -5.26
CA SER A 23 40.82 -19.44 -4.85
C SER A 23 39.43 -18.75 -4.88
N LEU A 24 38.39 -19.55 -5.01
CA LEU A 24 37.00 -19.11 -4.87
C LEU A 24 36.59 -19.14 -3.40
N ARG A 25 35.63 -18.26 -3.03
CA ARG A 25 35.01 -18.33 -1.71
C ARG A 25 34.04 -19.50 -1.61
N PRO A 26 33.73 -20.01 -0.40
CA PRO A 26 32.81 -21.15 -0.25
C PRO A 26 31.46 -20.97 -0.95
N VAL A 27 30.87 -19.76 -0.89
CA VAL A 27 29.63 -19.47 -1.60
C VAL A 27 29.77 -19.52 -3.11
N GLN A 28 30.93 -19.16 -3.66
CA GLN A 28 31.20 -19.19 -5.09
C GLN A 28 31.44 -20.63 -5.57
N GLU A 29 32.09 -21.48 -4.77
CA GLU A 29 32.26 -22.91 -5.04
C GLU A 29 30.90 -23.63 -5.04
N GLU A 30 30.09 -23.43 -3.99
CA GLU A 30 28.80 -24.11 -3.85
C GLU A 30 27.79 -23.63 -4.91
N ALA A 31 27.68 -22.32 -5.15
CA ALA A 31 26.82 -21.75 -6.19
C ALA A 31 27.28 -22.17 -7.59
N GLY A 32 28.59 -22.11 -7.86
CA GLY A 32 29.13 -22.53 -9.14
C GLY A 32 28.84 -24.01 -9.42
N ALA A 33 28.93 -24.89 -8.42
CA ALA A 33 28.57 -26.29 -8.57
C ALA A 33 27.10 -26.48 -8.95
N ALA A 34 26.19 -25.77 -8.29
CA ALA A 34 24.75 -25.81 -8.55
C ALA A 34 24.43 -25.28 -9.96
N LEU A 35 24.91 -24.08 -10.28
CA LEU A 35 24.57 -23.42 -11.53
C LEU A 35 25.13 -24.12 -12.76
N LEU A 36 26.37 -24.67 -12.68
CA LEU A 36 26.94 -25.49 -13.74
C LEU A 36 26.29 -26.90 -13.89
N ALA A 37 25.56 -27.34 -12.84
CA ALA A 37 24.71 -28.54 -12.95
C ALA A 37 23.33 -28.20 -13.58
N GLY A 38 23.02 -26.93 -13.77
CA GLY A 38 21.77 -26.48 -14.36
C GLY A 38 20.68 -26.23 -13.33
N ASP A 39 20.95 -26.25 -12.02
CA ASP A 39 19.97 -26.02 -10.99
C ASP A 39 19.53 -24.54 -10.95
N ASN A 40 18.27 -24.28 -10.62
CA ASN A 40 17.85 -22.99 -10.11
C ASN A 40 18.43 -22.77 -8.71
N ALA A 41 18.74 -21.54 -8.33
CA ALA A 41 19.37 -21.31 -7.03
C ALA A 41 18.91 -20.05 -6.32
N ILE A 42 18.87 -20.10 -4.98
CA ILE A 42 18.91 -18.93 -4.11
C ILE A 42 20.28 -18.90 -3.42
N ILE A 43 21.02 -17.83 -3.65
CA ILE A 43 22.38 -17.64 -3.11
C ILE A 43 22.32 -16.66 -1.95
N LEU A 44 22.59 -17.16 -0.75
CA LEU A 44 22.57 -16.39 0.48
C LEU A 44 23.99 -16.07 0.93
N ALA A 45 24.32 -14.77 0.98
CA ALA A 45 25.55 -14.32 1.59
C ALA A 45 25.38 -12.85 2.04
N PRO A 46 26.16 -12.39 3.04
CA PRO A 46 26.13 -11.01 3.45
C PRO A 46 26.55 -10.06 2.31
N THR A 47 26.32 -8.78 2.48
CA THR A 47 26.84 -7.76 1.56
C THR A 47 28.36 -7.89 1.47
N ALA A 48 28.94 -7.81 0.29
CA ALA A 48 30.35 -8.09 0.00
C ALA A 48 30.80 -9.56 0.20
N GLY A 49 29.86 -10.48 0.38
CA GLY A 49 30.15 -11.93 0.48
C GLY A 49 30.53 -12.61 -0.83
N GLY A 50 30.44 -11.91 -1.98
CA GLY A 50 30.79 -12.47 -3.29
C GLY A 50 29.61 -13.12 -4.02
N LYS A 51 28.37 -12.73 -3.71
CA LYS A 51 27.14 -13.24 -4.36
C LYS A 51 27.11 -12.97 -5.87
N THR A 52 27.56 -11.79 -6.28
CA THR A 52 27.56 -11.40 -7.70
C THR A 52 28.45 -12.34 -8.52
N GLU A 53 29.67 -12.58 -8.07
CA GLU A 53 30.59 -13.52 -8.75
C GLU A 53 30.09 -14.95 -8.67
N ALA A 54 29.48 -15.34 -7.54
CA ALA A 54 28.89 -16.66 -7.35
C ALA A 54 27.84 -16.99 -8.40
N SER A 55 27.11 -15.97 -8.90
CA SER A 55 26.11 -16.13 -9.95
C SER A 55 26.70 -15.88 -11.35
N ILE A 56 27.49 -14.83 -11.52
CA ILE A 56 27.92 -14.37 -12.84
C ILE A 56 29.02 -15.23 -13.45
N PHE A 57 30.01 -15.72 -12.69
CA PHE A 57 31.08 -16.53 -13.26
C PHE A 57 30.56 -17.82 -13.89
N PRO A 58 29.72 -18.65 -13.24
CA PRO A 58 29.15 -19.81 -13.91
C PRO A 58 28.27 -19.44 -15.13
N THR A 59 27.51 -18.31 -15.04
CA THR A 59 26.72 -17.82 -16.17
C THR A 59 27.59 -17.40 -17.36
N LEU A 60 28.67 -16.67 -17.13
CA LEU A 60 29.64 -16.30 -18.18
C LEU A 60 30.34 -17.52 -18.76
N SER A 61 30.71 -18.48 -17.92
CA SER A 61 31.30 -19.73 -18.37
C SER A 61 30.40 -20.48 -19.36
N GLN A 62 29.10 -20.60 -19.02
CA GLN A 62 28.12 -21.24 -19.90
C GLN A 62 27.91 -20.46 -21.22
N MET A 63 27.94 -19.14 -21.19
CA MET A 63 27.81 -18.30 -22.39
C MET A 63 29.06 -18.34 -23.27
N VAL A 64 30.25 -18.47 -22.68
CA VAL A 64 31.52 -18.64 -23.44
C VAL A 64 31.57 -19.99 -24.14
N ASP A 65 31.09 -21.05 -23.48
CA ASP A 65 31.05 -22.39 -24.05
C ASP A 65 29.98 -22.52 -25.16
N ASN A 66 28.91 -21.73 -25.04
CA ASN A 66 27.78 -21.71 -25.98
C ASN A 66 27.35 -20.25 -26.19
N GLU A 67 27.92 -19.55 -27.14
CA GLU A 67 27.62 -18.16 -27.43
C GLU A 67 26.13 -17.97 -27.80
N PRO A 68 25.39 -17.08 -27.12
CA PRO A 68 23.97 -16.88 -27.38
C PRO A 68 23.70 -16.02 -28.61
N GLU A 69 22.62 -16.31 -29.33
CA GLU A 69 22.08 -15.42 -30.37
C GLU A 69 21.14 -14.39 -29.69
N GLY A 70 21.64 -13.19 -29.41
CA GLY A 70 20.88 -12.16 -28.70
C GLY A 70 21.20 -12.14 -27.20
N VAL A 71 20.20 -11.91 -26.34
CA VAL A 71 20.39 -11.87 -24.89
C VAL A 71 20.41 -13.30 -24.33
N GLY A 72 21.58 -13.74 -23.86
CA GLY A 72 21.74 -15.04 -23.22
C GLY A 72 21.47 -15.01 -21.72
N ALA A 73 21.74 -13.85 -21.05
CA ALA A 73 21.48 -13.69 -19.63
C ALA A 73 20.89 -12.33 -19.29
N LEU A 74 19.99 -12.34 -18.28
CA LEU A 74 19.46 -11.13 -17.64
C LEU A 74 20.06 -10.96 -16.24
N TYR A 75 20.46 -9.73 -15.91
CA TYR A 75 20.75 -9.32 -14.54
C TYR A 75 19.75 -8.26 -14.11
N ILE A 76 18.86 -8.61 -13.19
CA ILE A 76 17.74 -7.79 -12.76
C ILE A 76 18.00 -7.28 -11.36
N ALA A 77 17.91 -5.96 -11.17
CA ALA A 77 17.99 -5.38 -9.85
C ALA A 77 16.73 -4.55 -9.53
N PRO A 78 16.34 -4.46 -8.23
CA PRO A 78 15.13 -3.75 -7.85
C PRO A 78 15.20 -2.23 -8.07
N ILE A 79 16.39 -1.64 -8.12
CA ILE A 79 16.56 -0.18 -8.29
C ILE A 79 17.69 0.15 -9.25
N LYS A 80 17.53 1.27 -9.97
CA LYS A 80 18.51 1.78 -10.96
C LYS A 80 19.89 2.01 -10.35
N ALA A 81 19.95 2.54 -9.12
CA ALA A 81 21.22 2.81 -8.45
C ALA A 81 22.05 1.55 -8.24
N LEU A 82 21.42 0.44 -7.89
CA LEU A 82 22.09 -0.86 -7.76
C LEU A 82 22.61 -1.36 -9.12
N LEU A 83 21.82 -1.22 -10.19
CA LEU A 83 22.28 -1.56 -11.55
C LEU A 83 23.52 -0.76 -11.94
N ASN A 84 23.49 0.56 -11.73
CA ASN A 84 24.62 1.43 -12.06
C ASN A 84 25.88 1.04 -11.26
N ASN A 85 25.75 0.73 -9.99
CA ASN A 85 26.84 0.28 -9.15
C ASN A 85 27.46 -1.04 -9.61
N GLN A 86 26.63 -1.97 -10.12
CA GLN A 86 27.12 -3.25 -10.64
C GLN A 86 27.63 -3.15 -12.07
N ALA A 87 27.29 -2.06 -12.81
CA ALA A 87 27.54 -1.95 -14.22
C ALA A 87 29.03 -2.07 -14.57
N ASP A 88 29.90 -1.32 -13.92
CA ASP A 88 31.34 -1.33 -14.22
C ASP A 88 31.97 -2.67 -13.86
N ARG A 89 31.56 -3.24 -12.74
CA ARG A 89 32.06 -4.57 -12.29
C ARG A 89 31.66 -5.67 -13.25
N LEU A 90 30.38 -5.74 -13.65
CA LEU A 90 29.91 -6.73 -14.62
C LEU A 90 30.47 -6.44 -16.03
N GLY A 91 30.71 -5.16 -16.37
CA GLY A 91 31.40 -4.76 -17.59
C GLY A 91 32.81 -5.37 -17.65
N LEU A 92 33.59 -5.20 -16.59
CA LEU A 92 34.92 -5.80 -16.50
C LEU A 92 34.85 -7.33 -16.69
N TYR A 93 33.90 -8.02 -16.04
CA TYR A 93 33.79 -9.47 -16.12
C TYR A 93 33.39 -9.97 -17.52
N THR A 94 32.47 -9.29 -18.20
CA THR A 94 32.08 -9.65 -19.57
C THR A 94 33.20 -9.38 -20.56
N GLU A 95 33.87 -8.25 -20.48
CA GLU A 95 34.99 -7.88 -21.35
C GLU A 95 36.17 -8.86 -21.21
N MET A 96 36.45 -9.33 -20.00
CA MET A 96 37.51 -10.31 -19.74
C MET A 96 37.35 -11.59 -20.56
N VAL A 97 36.12 -11.97 -20.87
CA VAL A 97 35.79 -13.18 -21.62
C VAL A 97 35.31 -12.91 -23.05
N GLY A 98 35.28 -11.61 -23.47
CA GLY A 98 34.93 -11.19 -24.81
C GLY A 98 33.44 -11.16 -25.08
N LEU A 99 32.62 -11.11 -24.04
CA LEU A 99 31.18 -10.89 -24.08
C LEU A 99 30.87 -9.39 -23.84
N ARG A 100 29.69 -8.98 -24.24
CA ARG A 100 29.22 -7.60 -24.09
C ARG A 100 28.12 -7.52 -23.03
N ARG A 101 28.04 -6.36 -22.39
CA ARG A 101 26.91 -6.04 -21.49
C ARG A 101 26.21 -4.77 -21.96
N PHE A 102 24.94 -4.69 -21.65
CA PHE A 102 24.17 -3.47 -21.84
C PHE A 102 23.32 -3.18 -20.59
N VAL A 103 23.20 -1.89 -20.22
CA VAL A 103 22.35 -1.45 -19.10
C VAL A 103 21.16 -0.70 -19.66
N TRP A 104 19.96 -1.25 -19.41
CA TRP A 104 18.71 -0.63 -19.85
C TRP A 104 17.80 -0.34 -18.66
N HIS A 105 17.62 0.91 -18.34
CA HIS A 105 16.64 1.43 -17.39
C HIS A 105 16.04 2.75 -17.89
N GLY A 106 15.08 3.33 -17.14
CA GLY A 106 14.34 4.52 -17.61
C GLY A 106 15.21 5.71 -18.02
N ASP A 107 16.42 5.83 -17.47
CA ASP A 107 17.35 6.95 -17.77
C ASP A 107 18.33 6.64 -18.91
N THR A 108 18.34 5.44 -19.48
CA THR A 108 19.20 5.08 -20.60
C THR A 108 18.78 5.87 -21.84
N PRO A 109 19.69 6.61 -22.52
CA PRO A 109 19.32 7.41 -23.69
C PRO A 109 18.82 6.55 -24.88
N ASP A 110 18.02 7.16 -25.75
CA ASP A 110 17.45 6.46 -26.91
C ASP A 110 18.45 5.95 -27.94
N HIS A 111 19.56 6.67 -28.14
CA HIS A 111 20.57 6.26 -29.12
C HIS A 111 21.24 4.93 -28.74
N PRO A 112 21.77 4.72 -27.53
CA PRO A 112 22.26 3.42 -27.09
C PRO A 112 21.21 2.31 -27.11
N ARG A 113 19.94 2.60 -26.76
CA ARG A 113 18.86 1.63 -26.86
C ARG A 113 18.66 1.13 -28.29
N ARG A 114 18.63 2.05 -29.26
CA ARG A 114 18.49 1.68 -30.68
C ARG A 114 19.68 0.88 -31.20
N GLN A 115 20.88 1.18 -30.74
CA GLN A 115 22.06 0.41 -31.09
C GLN A 115 21.98 -1.01 -30.53
N PHE A 116 21.62 -1.17 -29.26
CA PHE A 116 21.40 -2.47 -28.61
C PHE A 116 20.31 -3.31 -29.31
N LEU A 117 19.21 -2.70 -29.76
CA LEU A 117 18.17 -3.45 -30.49
C LEU A 117 18.62 -3.95 -31.86
N ARG A 118 19.62 -3.30 -32.47
CA ARG A 118 20.22 -3.76 -33.74
C ARG A 118 21.21 -4.89 -33.49
N GLU A 119 22.03 -4.71 -32.47
CA GLU A 119 23.12 -5.60 -32.09
C GLU A 119 23.06 -5.85 -30.57
N PRO A 120 22.27 -6.83 -30.13
CA PRO A 120 22.09 -7.14 -28.72
C PRO A 120 23.40 -7.58 -28.05
N ALA A 121 23.59 -7.16 -26.79
CA ALA A 121 24.64 -7.69 -25.91
C ALA A 121 24.16 -8.98 -25.24
N GLU A 122 25.07 -9.88 -24.98
CA GLU A 122 24.83 -11.20 -24.40
C GLU A 122 24.33 -11.10 -22.95
N LEU A 123 24.74 -10.07 -22.20
CA LEU A 123 24.27 -9.79 -20.85
C LEU A 123 23.46 -8.48 -20.84
N LEU A 124 22.18 -8.55 -20.54
CA LEU A 124 21.32 -7.37 -20.33
C LEU A 124 21.09 -7.14 -18.84
N MET A 125 21.48 -5.95 -18.37
CA MET A 125 21.23 -5.47 -17.02
C MET A 125 20.02 -4.53 -17.00
N THR A 126 18.99 -4.82 -16.17
CA THR A 126 17.73 -4.08 -16.26
C THR A 126 16.90 -4.09 -14.97
N THR A 127 15.77 -3.38 -14.96
CA THR A 127 14.75 -3.40 -13.88
C THR A 127 13.47 -4.08 -14.36
N PRO A 128 12.61 -4.59 -13.44
CA PRO A 128 11.34 -5.21 -13.83
C PRO A 128 10.49 -4.34 -14.76
N GLU A 129 10.38 -3.05 -14.45
CA GLU A 129 9.59 -2.10 -15.21
C GLU A 129 10.14 -1.89 -16.64
N SER A 130 11.45 -1.95 -16.80
CA SER A 130 12.09 -1.79 -18.11
C SER A 130 11.89 -3.03 -19.00
N LEU A 131 11.83 -4.21 -18.42
CA LEU A 131 11.47 -5.44 -19.16
C LEU A 131 10.02 -5.37 -19.66
N GLU A 132 9.08 -4.89 -18.83
CA GLU A 132 7.70 -4.69 -19.27
C GLU A 132 7.62 -3.73 -20.47
N VAL A 133 8.37 -2.62 -20.41
CA VAL A 133 8.45 -1.67 -21.54
C VAL A 133 8.94 -2.35 -22.81
N MET A 134 9.91 -3.26 -22.72
CA MET A 134 10.39 -4.00 -23.89
C MET A 134 9.32 -4.92 -24.46
N LEU A 135 8.58 -5.65 -23.61
CA LEU A 135 7.54 -6.60 -24.02
C LEU A 135 6.26 -5.93 -24.56
N VAL A 136 6.03 -4.65 -24.24
CA VAL A 136 4.85 -3.91 -24.74
C VAL A 136 5.20 -3.00 -25.92
N SER A 137 6.48 -2.70 -26.12
CA SER A 137 6.91 -1.77 -27.16
C SER A 137 6.88 -2.39 -28.55
N PRO A 138 6.15 -1.84 -29.51
CA PRO A 138 6.12 -2.34 -30.90
C PRO A 138 7.46 -2.16 -31.61
N ARG A 139 8.44 -1.47 -31.00
CA ARG A 139 9.79 -1.28 -31.57
C ARG A 139 10.76 -2.37 -31.21
N VAL A 140 10.37 -3.25 -30.28
CA VAL A 140 11.20 -4.36 -29.79
C VAL A 140 10.68 -5.65 -30.40
N ASP A 141 11.53 -6.35 -31.13
CA ASP A 141 11.28 -7.72 -31.52
C ASP A 141 11.73 -8.63 -30.38
N GLU A 142 10.77 -8.99 -29.55
CA GLU A 142 11.01 -9.78 -28.35
C GLU A 142 11.51 -11.19 -28.65
N ASN A 143 11.05 -11.78 -29.75
CA ASN A 143 11.53 -13.11 -30.20
C ASN A 143 12.99 -13.06 -30.60
N LYS A 144 13.38 -12.07 -31.41
CA LYS A 144 14.78 -11.89 -31.78
C LYS A 144 15.67 -11.63 -30.56
N LEU A 145 15.16 -10.87 -29.59
CA LEU A 145 15.95 -10.44 -28.44
C LEU A 145 16.12 -11.54 -27.39
N PHE A 146 15.07 -12.30 -27.09
CA PHE A 146 15.02 -13.21 -25.94
C PHE A 146 14.84 -14.68 -26.28
N ALA A 147 14.80 -15.07 -27.57
CA ALA A 147 14.64 -16.48 -27.95
C ALA A 147 15.75 -17.39 -27.43
N ASP A 148 16.95 -16.88 -27.21
CA ASP A 148 18.09 -17.64 -26.67
C ASP A 148 18.43 -17.28 -25.21
N LEU A 149 17.46 -16.74 -24.45
CA LEU A 149 17.61 -16.43 -23.04
C LEU A 149 17.76 -17.73 -22.22
N ARG A 150 18.87 -17.88 -21.51
CA ARG A 150 19.21 -19.12 -20.77
C ARG A 150 19.22 -18.92 -19.27
N THR A 151 19.60 -17.74 -18.78
CA THR A 151 19.76 -17.48 -17.34
C THR A 151 19.20 -16.12 -16.96
N VAL A 152 18.51 -16.08 -15.81
CA VAL A 152 18.05 -14.85 -15.17
C VAL A 152 18.63 -14.78 -13.76
N VAL A 153 19.40 -13.74 -13.49
CA VAL A 153 19.92 -13.42 -12.15
C VAL A 153 19.11 -12.27 -11.58
N ILE A 154 18.49 -12.46 -10.42
CA ILE A 154 17.69 -11.48 -9.70
C ILE A 154 18.46 -11.04 -8.46
N ASP A 155 18.98 -9.82 -8.48
CA ASP A 155 19.72 -9.27 -7.34
C ASP A 155 18.77 -8.73 -6.28
N GLU A 156 19.18 -8.85 -5.00
CA GLU A 156 18.38 -8.47 -3.82
C GLU A 156 16.93 -8.97 -3.91
N VAL A 157 16.76 -10.25 -4.27
CA VAL A 157 15.45 -10.88 -4.55
C VAL A 157 14.46 -10.73 -3.40
N HIS A 158 14.92 -10.65 -2.15
CA HIS A 158 14.09 -10.43 -0.97
C HIS A 158 13.40 -9.06 -0.93
N ALA A 159 13.93 -8.07 -1.67
CA ALA A 159 13.30 -6.75 -1.80
C ALA A 159 12.13 -6.75 -2.82
N LEU A 160 11.99 -7.83 -3.58
CA LEU A 160 10.95 -8.03 -4.59
C LEU A 160 9.91 -9.05 -4.12
N ALA A 161 10.35 -10.19 -3.60
CA ALA A 161 9.46 -11.25 -3.15
C ALA A 161 8.44 -10.72 -2.12
N GLY A 162 7.18 -11.15 -2.25
CA GLY A 162 6.07 -10.70 -1.39
C GLY A 162 5.58 -9.27 -1.65
N SER A 163 5.94 -8.66 -2.79
CA SER A 163 5.50 -7.32 -3.17
C SER A 163 4.87 -7.31 -4.57
N ASP A 164 4.06 -6.28 -4.86
CA ASP A 164 3.51 -6.04 -6.20
C ASP A 164 4.61 -6.01 -7.29
N ARG A 165 5.79 -5.49 -6.96
CA ARG A 165 6.92 -5.45 -7.89
C ARG A 165 7.51 -6.83 -8.17
N GLY A 166 7.48 -7.71 -7.16
CA GLY A 166 7.88 -9.10 -7.32
C GLY A 166 6.90 -9.88 -8.19
N ALA A 167 5.60 -9.75 -7.93
CA ALA A 167 4.55 -10.34 -8.74
C ALA A 167 4.63 -9.85 -10.21
N HIS A 168 4.91 -8.55 -10.40
CA HIS A 168 5.16 -7.96 -11.71
C HIS A 168 6.38 -8.60 -12.39
N LEU A 169 7.52 -8.71 -11.69
CA LEU A 169 8.72 -9.34 -12.22
C LEU A 169 8.42 -10.80 -12.64
N MET A 170 7.78 -11.58 -11.78
CA MET A 170 7.46 -12.97 -12.10
C MET A 170 6.54 -13.08 -13.32
N SER A 171 5.56 -12.16 -13.45
CA SER A 171 4.69 -12.11 -14.63
C SER A 171 5.47 -11.85 -15.93
N VAL A 172 6.44 -10.94 -15.89
CA VAL A 172 7.32 -10.65 -17.01
C VAL A 172 8.22 -11.87 -17.33
N LEU A 173 8.79 -12.51 -16.30
CA LEU A 173 9.66 -13.67 -16.47
C LEU A 173 8.91 -14.89 -17.04
N GLU A 174 7.65 -15.10 -16.66
CA GLU A 174 6.82 -16.18 -17.24
C GLU A 174 6.50 -15.90 -18.72
N ARG A 175 6.32 -14.62 -19.12
CA ARG A 175 6.19 -14.24 -20.52
C ARG A 175 7.49 -14.48 -21.28
N LEU A 176 8.65 -14.11 -20.73
CA LEU A 176 9.97 -14.37 -21.34
C LEU A 176 10.27 -15.87 -21.45
N ALA A 177 9.88 -16.67 -20.46
CA ALA A 177 10.05 -18.11 -20.49
C ALA A 177 9.27 -18.79 -21.63
N ARG A 178 8.17 -18.19 -22.11
CA ARG A 178 7.43 -18.67 -23.29
C ARG A 178 8.11 -18.29 -24.61
N ILE A 179 8.87 -17.20 -24.64
CA ILE A 179 9.62 -16.74 -25.82
C ILE A 179 10.91 -17.53 -25.97
N SER A 180 11.56 -17.85 -24.86
CA SER A 180 12.82 -18.58 -24.89
C SER A 180 12.65 -20.02 -25.38
N LYS A 181 13.62 -20.48 -26.18
CA LYS A 181 13.77 -21.89 -26.60
C LYS A 181 14.26 -22.80 -25.48
N HIS A 182 14.68 -22.22 -24.35
CA HIS A 182 15.29 -22.95 -23.22
C HIS A 182 14.37 -22.90 -22.00
N ASP A 183 14.49 -23.92 -21.13
CA ASP A 183 14.04 -23.80 -19.76
C ASP A 183 15.00 -22.84 -19.02
N VAL A 184 14.56 -21.61 -18.79
CA VAL A 184 15.41 -20.53 -18.28
C VAL A 184 15.83 -20.79 -16.85
N GLN A 185 17.13 -20.89 -16.60
CA GLN A 185 17.71 -21.01 -15.27
C GLN A 185 17.47 -19.74 -14.47
N ARG A 186 17.00 -19.86 -13.22
CA ARG A 186 16.65 -18.72 -12.38
C ARG A 186 17.50 -18.68 -11.11
N VAL A 187 18.15 -17.56 -10.86
CA VAL A 187 19.09 -17.37 -9.77
C VAL A 187 18.70 -16.14 -8.96
N GLY A 188 18.35 -16.32 -7.71
CA GLY A 188 18.08 -15.22 -6.78
C GLY A 188 19.27 -14.96 -5.86
N LEU A 189 19.72 -13.71 -5.79
CA LEU A 189 20.74 -13.26 -4.83
C LEU A 189 20.05 -12.57 -3.67
N SER A 190 20.38 -12.98 -2.45
CA SER A 190 19.76 -12.41 -1.26
C SER A 190 20.77 -12.22 -0.13
N ALA A 191 20.44 -11.31 0.77
CA ALA A 191 21.01 -11.26 2.09
C ALA A 191 20.46 -12.42 2.95
N THR A 192 20.33 -12.26 4.25
CA THR A 192 19.70 -13.25 5.12
C THR A 192 18.18 -13.11 5.07
N VAL A 193 17.45 -14.22 4.88
CA VAL A 193 15.98 -14.32 4.89
C VAL A 193 15.56 -15.52 5.73
N GLY A 194 14.36 -15.52 6.27
CA GLY A 194 13.86 -16.56 7.18
C GLY A 194 13.40 -17.83 6.48
N ASN A 195 12.99 -17.76 5.20
CA ASN A 195 12.40 -18.88 4.46
C ASN A 195 12.94 -18.98 3.01
N PRO A 196 14.23 -19.24 2.82
CA PRO A 196 14.85 -19.23 1.50
C PRO A 196 14.26 -20.28 0.54
N GLU A 197 13.77 -21.41 1.03
CA GLU A 197 13.12 -22.45 0.23
C GLU A 197 11.82 -21.97 -0.41
N ALA A 198 11.02 -21.16 0.32
CA ALA A 198 9.82 -20.58 -0.23
C ALA A 198 10.13 -19.54 -1.32
N ILE A 199 11.19 -18.75 -1.12
CA ILE A 199 11.66 -17.79 -2.13
C ILE A 199 12.22 -18.55 -3.36
N LEU A 200 12.93 -19.64 -3.16
CA LEU A 200 13.40 -20.50 -4.26
C LEU A 200 12.23 -21.01 -5.09
N THR A 201 11.21 -21.58 -4.44
CA THR A 201 9.99 -22.06 -5.11
C THR A 201 9.30 -20.94 -5.90
N TRP A 202 9.22 -19.74 -5.34
CA TRP A 202 8.65 -18.59 -6.00
C TRP A 202 9.47 -18.15 -7.22
N VAL A 203 10.80 -18.05 -7.09
CA VAL A 203 11.70 -17.67 -8.20
C VAL A 203 11.67 -18.71 -9.31
N GLN A 204 11.56 -19.99 -8.98
CA GLN A 204 11.48 -21.07 -9.97
C GLN A 204 10.29 -20.90 -10.92
N GLY A 205 9.13 -20.42 -10.42
CA GLY A 205 7.95 -20.28 -11.27
C GLY A 205 7.62 -21.56 -12.02
N THR A 206 7.62 -21.50 -13.35
CA THR A 206 7.36 -22.67 -14.22
C THR A 206 8.61 -23.44 -14.69
N SER A 207 9.81 -23.07 -14.25
CA SER A 207 11.03 -23.81 -14.59
C SER A 207 11.00 -25.21 -13.96
N ASN A 208 11.34 -26.23 -14.76
CA ASN A 208 11.39 -27.63 -14.34
C ASN A 208 12.76 -28.02 -13.80
N ARG A 209 13.71 -27.10 -13.71
CA ARG A 209 15.05 -27.35 -13.19
C ARG A 209 14.98 -27.62 -11.70
N SER A 210 15.89 -28.48 -11.19
CA SER A 210 16.06 -28.65 -9.74
C SER A 210 16.37 -27.33 -9.06
N GLY A 211 15.99 -27.21 -7.79
CA GLY A 211 16.23 -25.99 -7.01
C GLY A 211 17.21 -26.24 -5.87
N ARG A 212 18.10 -25.28 -5.61
CA ARG A 212 19.09 -25.36 -4.53
C ARG A 212 19.19 -24.04 -3.75
N VAL A 213 19.16 -24.14 -2.42
CA VAL A 213 19.54 -23.03 -1.53
C VAL A 213 21.02 -23.15 -1.21
N VAL A 214 21.79 -22.13 -1.61
CA VAL A 214 23.22 -22.00 -1.33
C VAL A 214 23.38 -21.08 -0.12
N ASN A 215 23.74 -21.64 1.01
CA ASN A 215 23.88 -20.90 2.28
C ASN A 215 25.04 -21.47 3.12
N PRO A 216 26.28 -21.27 2.68
CA PRO A 216 27.44 -21.78 3.41
C PRO A 216 27.55 -21.18 4.81
N PRO A 217 28.21 -21.90 5.76
CA PRO A 217 28.37 -21.40 7.13
C PRO A 217 28.98 -20.00 7.17
N LYS A 218 28.33 -19.09 7.90
CA LYS A 218 28.78 -17.70 8.03
C LYS A 218 29.84 -17.59 9.11
N GLN A 219 30.95 -16.94 8.81
CA GLN A 219 31.88 -16.50 9.85
C GLN A 219 31.24 -15.32 10.60
N LEU A 220 30.97 -15.46 11.89
CA LEU A 220 30.46 -14.41 12.73
C LEU A 220 31.55 -13.36 12.93
N GLY A 221 31.43 -12.23 12.22
CA GLY A 221 32.26 -11.06 12.46
C GLY A 221 31.99 -10.46 13.85
N ARG A 222 32.97 -9.74 14.41
CA ARG A 222 32.77 -8.97 15.63
C ARG A 222 31.73 -7.88 15.40
N ARG A 223 30.83 -7.67 16.36
CA ARG A 223 29.78 -6.64 16.31
C ARG A 223 29.92 -5.72 17.52
N GLN A 224 29.86 -4.41 17.28
CA GLN A 224 29.76 -3.38 18.30
C GLN A 224 28.38 -2.75 18.17
N LEU A 225 27.57 -2.93 19.21
CA LEU A 225 26.21 -2.44 19.27
C LEU A 225 26.08 -1.50 20.44
N LEU A 226 25.37 -0.39 20.26
CA LEU A 226 24.99 0.52 21.33
C LEU A 226 23.53 0.93 21.10
N VAL A 227 22.71 0.86 22.15
CA VAL A 227 21.37 1.42 22.19
C VAL A 227 21.35 2.51 23.25
N THR A 228 20.93 3.69 22.88
CA THR A 228 20.90 4.86 23.75
C THR A 228 19.54 5.55 23.68
N HIS A 229 19.09 6.11 24.79
CA HIS A 229 17.87 6.91 24.88
C HIS A 229 18.19 8.39 25.02
N ARG A 230 17.42 9.25 24.34
CA ARG A 230 17.50 10.72 24.41
C ARG A 230 16.09 11.30 24.51
N GLN A 231 15.97 12.44 25.20
CA GLN A 231 14.67 13.02 25.53
C GLN A 231 13.95 13.62 24.32
N ASP A 232 14.71 14.12 23.36
CA ASP A 232 14.16 14.72 22.14
C ASP A 232 15.07 14.56 20.93
N LEU A 233 14.53 14.84 19.75
CA LEU A 233 15.23 14.74 18.47
C LEU A 233 16.46 15.66 18.37
N ALA A 234 16.45 16.80 19.07
CA ALA A 234 17.57 17.74 19.03
C ALA A 234 18.76 17.23 19.87
N GLU A 235 18.50 16.64 21.03
CA GLU A 235 19.52 15.98 21.85
C GLU A 235 20.09 14.76 21.12
N LEU A 236 19.21 13.91 20.58
CA LEU A 236 19.54 12.76 19.75
C LEU A 236 20.47 13.15 18.61
N SER A 237 20.11 14.19 17.85
CA SER A 237 20.88 14.65 16.70
C SER A 237 22.24 15.24 17.10
N ARG A 238 22.33 15.93 18.23
CA ARG A 238 23.60 16.47 18.76
C ARG A 238 24.57 15.36 19.18
N ASP A 239 24.06 14.33 19.84
CA ASP A 239 24.87 13.19 20.23
C ASP A 239 25.31 12.36 19.02
N ALA A 240 24.40 12.16 18.06
CA ALA A 240 24.75 11.54 16.79
C ALA A 240 25.84 12.32 16.05
N ALA A 241 25.79 13.66 16.06
CA ALA A 241 26.82 14.52 15.48
C ALA A 241 28.19 14.31 16.15
N ARG A 242 28.23 14.18 17.48
CA ARG A 242 29.49 13.89 18.22
C ARG A 242 30.05 12.51 17.86
N VAL A 243 29.16 11.50 17.74
CA VAL A 243 29.54 10.14 17.39
C VAL A 243 30.00 10.02 15.94
N ALA A 244 29.44 10.82 15.04
CA ALA A 244 29.81 10.87 13.62
C ALA A 244 31.09 11.68 13.35
N ALA A 245 31.51 12.57 14.25
CA ALA A 245 32.66 13.44 14.06
C ALA A 245 33.93 12.66 13.76
N GLY A 246 34.63 13.03 12.68
CA GLY A 246 35.84 12.37 12.21
C GLY A 246 35.62 10.99 11.61
N GLN A 247 34.38 10.60 11.32
CA GLN A 247 34.02 9.26 10.87
C GLN A 247 33.11 9.29 9.64
N LYS A 248 33.28 8.31 8.78
CA LYS A 248 32.41 8.09 7.63
C LYS A 248 31.19 7.31 8.05
N SER A 249 30.02 7.98 8.11
CA SER A 249 28.83 7.44 8.77
C SER A 249 27.58 7.49 7.90
N LEU A 250 26.73 6.45 7.98
CA LEU A 250 25.35 6.50 7.53
C LEU A 250 24.42 6.64 8.72
N PHE A 251 23.47 7.55 8.63
CA PHE A 251 22.45 7.73 9.65
C PHE A 251 21.07 7.45 9.07
N PHE A 252 20.51 6.30 9.41
CA PHE A 252 19.20 5.87 8.97
C PHE A 252 18.08 6.46 9.82
N CYS A 253 17.07 7.06 9.17
CA CYS A 253 15.87 7.59 9.80
C CYS A 253 14.63 6.87 9.26
N GLN A 254 13.55 6.80 10.06
CA GLN A 254 12.33 6.08 9.71
C GLN A 254 11.46 6.83 8.70
N SER A 255 11.63 8.14 8.56
CA SER A 255 10.86 8.95 7.61
C SER A 255 11.71 10.03 6.95
N ARG A 256 11.26 10.51 5.77
CA ARG A 256 11.87 11.65 5.08
C ARG A 256 11.84 12.91 5.96
N SER A 257 10.76 13.10 6.70
CA SER A 257 10.59 14.23 7.62
C SER A 257 11.63 14.20 8.74
N MET A 258 11.82 13.03 9.37
CA MET A 258 12.85 12.84 10.39
C MET A 258 14.26 13.03 9.81
N THR A 259 14.50 12.52 8.58
CA THR A 259 15.79 12.70 7.87
C THR A 259 16.15 14.18 7.72
N GLU A 260 15.19 14.99 7.30
CA GLU A 260 15.41 16.44 7.13
C GLU A 260 15.69 17.15 8.47
N ALA A 261 14.93 16.81 9.50
CA ALA A 261 15.10 17.42 10.82
C ALA A 261 16.44 17.03 11.48
N VAL A 262 16.78 15.74 11.46
CA VAL A 262 18.07 15.24 11.98
C VAL A 262 19.22 15.89 11.23
N ALA A 263 19.16 15.94 9.89
CA ALA A 263 20.21 16.56 9.09
C ALA A 263 20.38 18.04 9.40
N GLU A 264 19.28 18.76 9.62
CA GLU A 264 19.32 20.17 9.98
C GLU A 264 19.96 20.38 11.35
N HIS A 265 19.57 19.58 12.36
CA HIS A 265 20.16 19.65 13.70
C HIS A 265 21.64 19.30 13.71
N MET A 266 22.06 18.23 13.02
CA MET A 266 23.46 17.84 12.91
C MET A 266 24.31 18.89 12.20
N ARG A 267 23.76 19.51 11.15
CA ARG A 267 24.47 20.61 10.42
C ARG A 267 24.68 21.82 11.31
N ARG A 268 23.70 22.19 12.13
CA ARG A 268 23.82 23.24 13.12
C ARG A 268 24.88 22.92 14.19
N ALA A 269 25.07 21.64 14.48
CA ALA A 269 26.12 21.16 15.38
C ALA A 269 27.53 21.12 14.71
N GLY A 270 27.65 21.54 13.43
CA GLY A 270 28.93 21.64 12.73
C GLY A 270 29.36 20.39 11.95
N THR A 271 28.48 19.37 11.85
CA THR A 271 28.79 18.14 11.10
C THR A 271 28.59 18.34 9.60
N ALA A 272 29.51 17.80 8.79
CA ALA A 272 29.35 17.73 7.32
C ALA A 272 28.28 16.69 6.97
N VAL A 273 27.04 17.16 6.74
CA VAL A 273 25.87 16.32 6.52
C VAL A 273 25.32 16.44 5.11
N PHE A 274 25.04 15.30 4.51
CA PHE A 274 24.30 15.14 3.26
C PHE A 274 22.98 14.43 3.52
N VAL A 275 21.98 14.70 2.68
CA VAL A 275 20.64 14.08 2.79
C VAL A 275 20.38 13.18 1.60
N HIS A 276 19.89 11.98 1.86
CA HIS A 276 19.60 11.01 0.82
C HIS A 276 18.23 10.33 1.03
N HIS A 277 17.22 10.82 0.35
CA HIS A 277 15.91 10.19 0.25
C HIS A 277 15.24 10.49 -1.09
N SER A 278 14.18 9.78 -1.42
CA SER A 278 13.53 9.82 -2.75
C SER A 278 12.95 11.19 -3.16
N ALA A 279 12.71 12.11 -2.21
CA ALA A 279 12.20 13.45 -2.50
C ALA A 279 13.29 14.48 -2.82
N VAL A 280 14.56 14.18 -2.53
CA VAL A 280 15.71 15.00 -2.92
C VAL A 280 16.02 14.77 -4.39
N SER A 281 16.47 15.82 -5.12
CA SER A 281 16.78 15.71 -6.54
C SER A 281 17.87 14.67 -6.82
N ARG A 282 17.92 14.20 -8.07
CA ARG A 282 18.94 13.22 -8.47
C ARG A 282 20.35 13.79 -8.36
N GLU A 283 20.51 15.02 -8.78
CA GLU A 283 21.78 15.75 -8.79
C GLU A 283 22.32 15.91 -7.36
N GLU A 284 21.47 16.31 -6.42
CA GLU A 284 21.85 16.44 -5.02
C GLU A 284 22.23 15.08 -4.39
N ARG A 285 21.51 14.02 -4.74
CA ARG A 285 21.85 12.66 -4.26
C ARG A 285 23.17 12.16 -4.83
N GLN A 286 23.43 12.34 -6.12
CA GLN A 286 24.70 11.99 -6.75
C GLN A 286 25.86 12.79 -6.16
N LEU A 287 25.67 14.09 -5.93
CA LEU A 287 26.67 14.93 -5.26
C LEU A 287 26.96 14.44 -3.84
N ALA A 288 25.91 14.00 -3.11
CA ALA A 288 26.07 13.42 -1.78
C ALA A 288 26.89 12.13 -1.84
N GLU A 289 26.57 11.22 -2.77
CA GLU A 289 27.28 9.96 -2.97
C GLU A 289 28.74 10.18 -3.36
N GLU A 290 29.03 11.09 -4.35
CA GLU A 290 30.39 11.43 -4.79
C GLU A 290 31.24 12.03 -3.67
N ARG A 291 30.73 13.05 -2.98
CA ARG A 291 31.44 13.68 -1.87
C ARG A 291 31.68 12.72 -0.72
N PHE A 292 30.68 11.87 -0.46
CA PHE A 292 30.80 10.84 0.55
C PHE A 292 31.83 9.78 0.15
N HIS A 293 31.91 9.40 -1.12
CA HIS A 293 32.88 8.42 -1.59
C HIS A 293 34.33 8.88 -1.39
N HIS A 294 34.62 10.15 -1.65
CA HIS A 294 35.95 10.73 -1.55
C HIS A 294 36.29 11.33 -0.17
N GLY A 295 35.29 11.54 0.69
CA GLY A 295 35.47 12.12 2.02
C GLY A 295 35.79 11.08 3.09
N SER A 296 36.51 11.50 4.14
CA SER A 296 36.81 10.67 5.32
C SER A 296 36.00 11.07 6.56
N ASP A 297 35.41 12.27 6.57
CA ASP A 297 34.62 12.84 7.66
C ASP A 297 33.32 13.40 7.07
N ALA A 298 32.33 12.52 6.95
CA ALA A 298 31.04 12.88 6.38
C ALA A 298 29.94 11.95 6.88
N CYS A 299 28.77 12.49 7.09
CA CYS A 299 27.56 11.73 7.44
C CYS A 299 26.48 11.89 6.36
N ILE A 300 25.97 10.77 5.82
CA ILE A 300 24.74 10.79 5.06
C ILE A 300 23.57 10.43 5.96
N VAL A 301 22.63 11.35 6.13
CA VAL A 301 21.33 11.09 6.77
C VAL A 301 20.35 10.64 5.70
N CYS A 302 19.80 9.43 5.87
CA CYS A 302 19.01 8.78 4.83
C CYS A 302 17.81 8.01 5.38
N THR A 303 16.87 7.71 4.47
CA THR A 303 15.85 6.67 4.71
C THR A 303 16.37 5.32 4.22
N SER A 304 15.52 4.31 4.09
CA SER A 304 15.86 2.98 3.55
C SER A 304 16.47 2.99 2.12
N THR A 305 16.56 4.15 1.47
CA THR A 305 17.14 4.27 0.11
C THR A 305 18.60 3.80 -0.01
N LEU A 306 19.37 3.85 1.09
CA LEU A 306 20.74 3.35 1.16
C LEU A 306 20.86 2.00 1.90
N GLU A 307 19.74 1.36 2.20
CA GLU A 307 19.68 0.03 2.81
C GLU A 307 20.02 -1.08 1.82
N LEU A 308 19.59 -0.94 0.55
CA LEU A 308 19.91 -1.87 -0.51
C LEU A 308 21.28 -1.56 -1.15
N GLY A 309 22.01 -2.57 -1.50
CA GLY A 309 23.29 -2.78 -2.17
C GLY A 309 24.09 -1.64 -2.84
N ILE A 310 23.79 -0.36 -2.58
CA ILE A 310 24.57 0.76 -3.11
C ILE A 310 25.94 0.75 -2.46
N ASP A 311 27.00 0.80 -3.26
CA ASP A 311 28.36 0.89 -2.77
C ASP A 311 28.71 2.34 -2.40
N VAL A 312 28.63 2.61 -1.11
CA VAL A 312 29.04 3.89 -0.52
C VAL A 312 30.47 3.84 0.02
N GLY A 313 31.21 2.79 -0.33
CA GLY A 313 32.56 2.53 0.16
C GLY A 313 32.58 2.00 1.61
N ASP A 314 33.75 2.00 2.19
CA ASP A 314 33.93 1.53 3.58
C ASP A 314 33.40 2.55 4.57
N LEU A 315 32.56 2.09 5.49
CA LEU A 315 31.96 2.89 6.54
C LEU A 315 32.56 2.56 7.90
N ASP A 316 32.72 3.58 8.72
CA ASP A 316 33.17 3.43 10.11
C ASP A 316 31.98 3.12 11.02
N ARG A 317 30.81 3.75 10.76
CA ARG A 317 29.62 3.63 11.62
C ARG A 317 28.33 3.61 10.85
N VAL A 318 27.37 2.89 11.42
CA VAL A 318 25.95 3.02 11.11
C VAL A 318 25.23 3.57 12.34
N LEU A 319 24.52 4.68 12.16
CA LEU A 319 23.66 5.29 13.15
C LEU A 319 22.21 5.07 12.74
N GLN A 320 21.32 4.91 13.71
CA GLN A 320 19.89 4.73 13.45
C GLN A 320 19.10 5.62 14.42
N ALA A 321 18.19 6.43 13.87
CA ALA A 321 17.19 7.14 14.65
C ALA A 321 15.95 6.24 14.75
N GLU A 322 15.65 5.82 15.96
CA GLU A 322 14.73 4.73 16.27
C GLU A 322 15.16 3.38 15.66
N ALA A 323 14.47 2.32 16.02
CA ALA A 323 14.72 1.00 15.45
C ALA A 323 13.97 0.79 14.12
N PRO A 324 14.50 0.06 13.15
CA PRO A 324 13.75 -0.34 11.97
C PRO A 324 12.63 -1.34 12.33
N ASP A 325 11.67 -1.53 11.43
CA ASP A 325 10.52 -2.39 11.69
C ASP A 325 10.84 -3.90 11.62
N THR A 326 11.99 -4.27 11.02
CA THR A 326 12.35 -5.66 10.77
C THR A 326 13.79 -5.98 11.12
N VAL A 327 14.05 -7.24 11.49
CA VAL A 327 15.41 -7.77 11.71
C VAL A 327 16.21 -7.78 10.42
N SER A 328 15.56 -8.04 9.29
CA SER A 328 16.20 -8.01 7.97
C SER A 328 16.79 -6.62 7.68
N SER A 329 16.00 -5.55 7.84
CA SER A 329 16.47 -4.16 7.71
C SER A 329 17.62 -3.85 8.66
N PHE A 330 17.50 -4.24 9.92
CA PHE A 330 18.58 -4.06 10.89
C PHE A 330 19.90 -4.72 10.43
N LEU A 331 19.84 -5.97 10.00
CA LEU A 331 21.02 -6.71 9.52
C LEU A 331 21.62 -6.10 8.25
N GLN A 332 20.80 -5.63 7.32
CA GLN A 332 21.24 -4.98 6.08
C GLN A 332 21.93 -3.65 6.35
N ARG A 333 21.37 -2.82 7.25
CA ARG A 333 21.98 -1.55 7.69
C ARG A 333 23.30 -1.80 8.41
N MET A 334 23.33 -2.69 9.39
CA MET A 334 24.54 -3.09 10.12
C MET A 334 25.63 -3.63 9.18
N GLY A 335 25.25 -4.40 8.15
CA GLY A 335 26.17 -4.95 7.14
C GLY A 335 26.79 -3.91 6.20
N ARG A 336 26.50 -2.60 6.37
CA ARG A 336 27.23 -1.53 5.71
C ARG A 336 28.60 -1.27 6.33
N THR A 337 28.81 -1.67 7.60
CA THR A 337 30.10 -1.62 8.31
C THR A 337 30.73 -3.00 8.45
N GLY A 338 31.97 -3.05 8.90
CA GLY A 338 32.69 -4.31 9.13
C GLY A 338 33.03 -5.10 7.87
N ARG A 339 33.20 -4.44 6.74
CA ARG A 339 33.52 -5.08 5.45
C ARG A 339 34.98 -5.47 5.31
N ARG A 340 35.89 -4.81 6.03
CA ARG A 340 37.32 -5.14 6.03
C ARG A 340 37.61 -6.28 7.02
N THR A 341 38.56 -7.13 6.66
CA THR A 341 39.03 -8.20 7.55
C THR A 341 39.52 -7.62 8.86
N GLY A 342 38.98 -8.10 9.99
CA GLY A 342 39.37 -7.65 11.34
C GLY A 342 38.58 -6.44 11.88
N GLN A 343 37.77 -5.75 11.07
CA GLN A 343 36.90 -4.69 11.56
C GLN A 343 35.58 -5.24 12.11
N ALA A 344 35.10 -4.65 13.21
CA ALA A 344 33.78 -4.95 13.77
C ALA A 344 32.70 -4.17 13.02
N ALA A 345 31.56 -4.79 12.79
CA ALA A 345 30.36 -4.07 12.38
C ALA A 345 29.89 -3.19 13.54
N ASN A 346 29.71 -1.88 13.28
CA ASN A 346 29.43 -0.88 14.32
C ASN A 346 28.08 -0.22 14.05
N THR A 347 27.14 -0.38 14.99
CA THR A 347 25.80 0.21 14.90
C THR A 347 25.39 0.84 16.22
N THR A 348 24.92 2.09 16.16
CA THR A 348 24.36 2.80 17.30
C THR A 348 22.91 3.18 17.03
N PHE A 349 22.00 2.76 17.92
CA PHE A 349 20.61 3.21 17.94
C PHE A 349 20.46 4.41 18.87
N PHE A 350 19.85 5.45 18.37
CA PHE A 350 19.41 6.61 19.11
C PHE A 350 17.89 6.59 19.18
N CYS A 351 17.34 6.32 20.34
CA CYS A 351 15.89 6.21 20.54
C CYS A 351 15.38 7.41 21.35
N GLU A 352 14.30 8.02 20.89
CA GLU A 352 13.59 9.09 21.60
C GLU A 352 12.45 8.50 22.45
N THR A 353 11.94 7.33 22.04
CA THR A 353 10.80 6.69 22.68
C THR A 353 11.20 5.42 23.43
N THR A 354 10.44 5.09 24.48
CA THR A 354 10.59 3.83 25.21
C THR A 354 10.34 2.64 24.28
N GLU A 355 9.34 2.74 23.42
CA GLU A 355 9.01 1.73 22.42
C GLU A 355 10.19 1.51 21.45
N GLY A 356 10.87 2.57 21.04
CA GLY A 356 12.06 2.49 20.20
C GLY A 356 13.21 1.74 20.87
N VAL A 357 13.44 1.95 22.17
CA VAL A 357 14.43 1.19 22.96
C VAL A 357 14.03 -0.29 23.01
N LEU A 358 12.78 -0.60 23.32
CA LEU A 358 12.28 -1.97 23.39
C LEU A 358 12.38 -2.68 22.03
N GLN A 359 12.02 -2.00 20.95
CA GLN A 359 12.12 -2.52 19.60
C GLN A 359 13.56 -2.77 19.19
N ALA A 360 14.48 -1.85 19.51
CA ALA A 360 15.92 -2.04 19.25
C ALA A 360 16.46 -3.29 19.97
N ILE A 361 16.12 -3.47 21.24
CA ILE A 361 16.49 -4.67 22.01
C ILE A 361 15.92 -5.92 21.36
N ALA A 362 14.63 -5.92 21.02
CA ALA A 362 13.96 -7.07 20.42
C ALA A 362 14.63 -7.49 19.10
N LEU A 363 14.93 -6.53 18.23
CA LEU A 363 15.60 -6.81 16.94
C LEU A 363 17.02 -7.36 17.13
N VAL A 364 17.78 -6.79 18.08
CA VAL A 364 19.13 -7.28 18.40
C VAL A 364 19.08 -8.71 18.91
N GLU A 365 18.17 -9.02 19.83
CA GLU A 365 18.06 -10.35 20.42
C GLU A 365 17.54 -11.40 19.43
N LEU A 366 16.57 -11.04 18.57
CA LEU A 366 16.13 -11.92 17.47
C LEU A 366 17.28 -12.19 16.48
N ALA A 367 18.02 -11.16 16.10
CA ALA A 367 19.18 -11.30 15.22
C ALA A 367 20.31 -12.15 15.83
N LYS A 368 20.55 -12.06 17.15
CA LYS A 368 21.49 -12.93 17.88
C LYS A 368 21.03 -14.39 17.89
N ALA A 369 19.72 -14.61 18.00
CA ALA A 369 19.14 -15.94 17.92
C ALA A 369 19.14 -16.51 16.48
N GLY A 370 19.60 -15.74 15.49
CA GLY A 370 19.63 -16.15 14.09
C GLY A 370 18.27 -16.09 13.40
N TRP A 371 17.28 -15.49 14.06
CA TRP A 371 15.93 -15.34 13.51
C TRP A 371 15.85 -14.13 12.57
N VAL A 372 15.17 -14.30 11.45
CA VAL A 372 14.83 -13.26 10.48
C VAL A 372 13.44 -13.53 9.96
N GLU A 373 12.70 -12.49 9.63
CA GLU A 373 11.35 -12.58 9.11
C GLU A 373 11.28 -13.48 7.86
N ALA A 374 10.23 -14.28 7.81
CA ALA A 374 9.84 -14.96 6.58
C ALA A 374 9.23 -13.96 5.59
N VAL A 375 9.56 -14.11 4.31
CA VAL A 375 8.91 -13.36 3.24
C VAL A 375 7.62 -14.10 2.86
N GLU A 376 6.48 -13.45 3.06
CA GLU A 376 5.19 -13.97 2.63
C GLU A 376 5.01 -13.71 1.12
N VAL A 377 4.93 -14.77 0.35
CA VAL A 377 4.62 -14.70 -1.09
C VAL A 377 3.12 -14.68 -1.26
N GLU A 378 2.61 -13.61 -1.84
CA GLU A 378 1.19 -13.49 -2.16
C GLU A 378 0.82 -14.43 -3.31
N ARG A 379 -0.38 -15.04 -3.25
CA ARG A 379 -0.89 -15.91 -4.31
C ARG A 379 -2.09 -15.36 -5.05
N ARG A 380 -2.56 -14.17 -4.62
CA ARG A 380 -3.77 -13.53 -5.15
C ARG A 380 -3.52 -12.04 -5.40
N CYS A 381 -2.40 -11.71 -6.06
CA CYS A 381 -2.00 -10.34 -6.32
C CYS A 381 -2.87 -9.69 -7.41
N TRP A 382 -4.11 -9.33 -7.07
CA TRP A 382 -5.07 -8.69 -7.97
C TRP A 382 -4.58 -7.40 -8.63
N PRO A 383 -3.87 -6.50 -7.91
CA PRO A 383 -3.38 -5.26 -8.52
C PRO A 383 -2.49 -5.53 -9.73
N VAL A 384 -1.59 -6.50 -9.61
CA VAL A 384 -0.65 -6.84 -10.68
C VAL A 384 -1.33 -7.66 -11.79
N LEU A 385 -2.27 -8.53 -11.47
CA LEU A 385 -3.04 -9.24 -12.47
C LEU A 385 -3.80 -8.25 -13.38
N ILE A 386 -4.46 -7.25 -12.82
CA ILE A 386 -5.15 -6.20 -13.58
C ILE A 386 -4.14 -5.40 -14.41
N HIS A 387 -2.99 -5.05 -13.83
CA HIS A 387 -1.90 -4.41 -14.55
C HIS A 387 -1.47 -5.23 -15.78
N GLN A 388 -1.23 -6.52 -15.61
CA GLN A 388 -0.77 -7.41 -16.67
C GLN A 388 -1.83 -7.59 -17.78
N LEU A 389 -3.11 -7.64 -17.42
CA LEU A 389 -4.21 -7.62 -18.41
C LEU A 389 -4.18 -6.36 -19.27
N LEU A 390 -3.97 -5.19 -18.65
CA LEU A 390 -3.86 -3.93 -19.39
C LEU A 390 -2.61 -3.89 -20.26
N ALA A 391 -1.47 -4.37 -19.75
CA ALA A 391 -0.20 -4.41 -20.48
C ALA A 391 -0.29 -5.32 -21.72
N MET A 392 -0.84 -6.52 -21.57
CA MET A 392 -1.05 -7.45 -22.68
C MET A 392 -2.12 -6.95 -23.67
N ALA A 393 -3.16 -6.26 -23.19
CA ALA A 393 -4.16 -5.63 -24.06
C ALA A 393 -3.60 -4.43 -24.83
N LEU A 394 -2.54 -3.78 -24.34
CA LEU A 394 -1.84 -2.70 -25.02
C LEU A 394 -0.82 -3.22 -26.03
N ALA A 395 -0.20 -4.37 -25.75
CA ALA A 395 0.74 -5.02 -26.64
C ALA A 395 0.01 -5.64 -27.85
N SER A 396 0.65 -5.66 -29.01
CA SER A 396 0.25 -6.46 -30.19
C SER A 396 -1.22 -6.35 -30.62
N ASP A 397 -1.85 -5.16 -30.49
CA ASP A 397 -3.26 -4.92 -30.85
C ASP A 397 -4.28 -5.82 -30.12
N GLY A 398 -3.97 -6.18 -28.88
CA GLY A 398 -4.84 -6.92 -27.98
C GLY A 398 -4.50 -8.40 -27.86
N ILE A 399 -5.16 -9.07 -26.91
CA ILE A 399 -4.93 -10.47 -26.56
C ILE A 399 -6.27 -11.22 -26.42
N ALA A 400 -6.34 -12.49 -26.82
CA ALA A 400 -7.50 -13.31 -26.50
C ALA A 400 -7.59 -13.57 -24.98
N ALA A 401 -8.82 -13.67 -24.45
CA ALA A 401 -9.02 -13.86 -23.01
C ALA A 401 -8.39 -15.15 -22.48
N ASP A 402 -8.47 -16.22 -23.27
CA ASP A 402 -7.88 -17.51 -22.90
C ASP A 402 -6.35 -17.47 -22.95
N ASP A 403 -5.76 -16.83 -23.96
CA ASP A 403 -4.30 -16.65 -24.05
C ASP A 403 -3.78 -15.84 -22.88
N ALA A 404 -4.51 -14.76 -22.49
CA ALA A 404 -4.16 -13.98 -21.33
C ALA A 404 -4.18 -14.82 -20.05
N TRP A 405 -5.20 -15.67 -19.87
CA TRP A 405 -5.27 -16.57 -18.72
C TRP A 405 -4.14 -17.59 -18.71
N GLU A 406 -3.78 -18.18 -19.85
CA GLU A 406 -2.66 -19.09 -19.93
C GLU A 406 -1.33 -18.48 -19.49
N HIS A 407 -1.13 -17.18 -19.73
CA HIS A 407 0.03 -16.45 -19.21
C HIS A 407 -0.08 -16.24 -17.71
N LEU A 408 -1.22 -15.73 -17.23
CA LEU A 408 -1.42 -15.33 -15.86
C LEU A 408 -1.45 -16.52 -14.89
N ALA A 409 -2.11 -17.61 -15.25
CA ALA A 409 -2.21 -18.81 -14.41
C ALA A 409 -0.85 -19.46 -14.08
N ARG A 410 0.20 -19.14 -14.82
CA ARG A 410 1.57 -19.65 -14.60
C ARG A 410 2.31 -18.88 -13.52
N VAL A 411 1.92 -17.66 -13.25
CA VAL A 411 2.60 -16.77 -12.31
C VAL A 411 2.32 -17.23 -10.88
N PRO A 412 3.36 -17.46 -10.06
CA PRO A 412 3.19 -17.93 -8.68
C PRO A 412 2.23 -17.05 -7.86
N ASP A 413 2.31 -15.74 -8.06
CA ASP A 413 1.53 -14.73 -7.34
C ASP A 413 0.04 -14.70 -7.73
N PHE A 414 -0.38 -15.46 -8.74
CA PHE A 414 -1.77 -15.56 -9.19
C PHE A 414 -2.37 -16.98 -9.03
N GLN A 415 -1.57 -17.95 -8.56
CA GLN A 415 -2.01 -19.35 -8.42
C GLN A 415 -3.18 -19.55 -7.44
N GLY A 416 -3.46 -18.59 -6.58
CA GLY A 416 -4.63 -18.59 -5.71
C GLY A 416 -5.91 -18.06 -6.37
N ILE A 417 -5.82 -17.49 -7.58
CA ILE A 417 -6.97 -16.96 -8.33
C ILE A 417 -7.49 -18.06 -9.26
N HIS A 418 -8.79 -18.33 -9.21
CA HIS A 418 -9.41 -19.34 -10.06
C HIS A 418 -9.89 -18.77 -11.40
N ARG A 419 -10.02 -19.61 -12.40
CA ARG A 419 -10.51 -19.23 -13.71
C ARG A 419 -11.87 -18.51 -13.65
N ALA A 420 -12.79 -18.97 -12.84
CA ALA A 420 -14.11 -18.35 -12.71
C ALA A 420 -14.04 -16.91 -12.16
N GLU A 421 -13.11 -16.66 -11.23
CA GLU A 421 -12.87 -15.31 -10.68
C GLU A 421 -12.25 -14.38 -11.72
N TYR A 422 -11.31 -14.92 -12.51
CA TYR A 422 -10.73 -14.21 -13.64
C TYR A 422 -11.78 -13.83 -14.69
N ASP A 423 -12.64 -14.76 -15.08
CA ASP A 423 -13.72 -14.51 -16.05
C ASP A 423 -14.69 -13.46 -15.54
N ARG A 424 -14.99 -13.48 -14.25
CA ARG A 424 -15.80 -12.47 -13.57
C ARG A 424 -15.13 -11.11 -13.57
N LEU A 425 -13.82 -11.05 -13.24
CA LEU A 425 -13.04 -9.81 -13.35
C LEU A 425 -13.07 -9.24 -14.76
N LEU A 426 -12.89 -10.09 -15.79
CA LEU A 426 -12.94 -9.64 -17.19
C LEU A 426 -14.30 -9.05 -17.55
N LYS A 427 -15.40 -9.72 -17.17
CA LYS A 427 -16.76 -9.19 -17.39
C LYS A 427 -16.93 -7.82 -16.76
N TRP A 428 -16.44 -7.65 -15.53
CA TRP A 428 -16.44 -6.35 -14.87
C TRP A 428 -15.61 -5.33 -15.65
N MET A 429 -14.37 -5.62 -15.98
CA MET A 429 -13.46 -4.68 -16.65
C MET A 429 -13.98 -4.25 -18.03
N VAL A 430 -14.68 -5.15 -18.74
CA VAL A 430 -15.34 -4.81 -20.02
C VAL A 430 -16.55 -3.91 -19.77
N ARG A 431 -17.41 -4.24 -18.80
CA ARG A 431 -18.59 -3.43 -18.42
C ARG A 431 -18.19 -2.05 -17.91
N ASP A 432 -17.15 -1.97 -17.09
CA ASP A 432 -16.60 -0.73 -16.51
C ASP A 432 -15.87 0.15 -17.55
N GLY A 433 -15.61 -0.38 -18.75
CA GLY A 433 -14.90 0.31 -19.82
C GLY A 433 -13.38 0.40 -19.62
N ALA A 434 -12.82 -0.40 -18.73
CA ALA A 434 -11.37 -0.56 -18.59
C ALA A 434 -10.79 -1.39 -19.75
N LEU A 435 -11.52 -2.42 -20.20
CA LEU A 435 -11.23 -3.21 -21.38
C LEU A 435 -12.40 -3.14 -22.39
N ARG A 436 -12.13 -3.52 -23.62
CA ARG A 436 -13.16 -3.77 -24.66
C ARG A 436 -12.82 -5.06 -25.38
N LEU A 437 -13.85 -5.75 -25.84
CA LEU A 437 -13.72 -6.92 -26.70
C LEU A 437 -13.93 -6.48 -28.17
N VAL A 438 -12.91 -6.62 -29.00
CA VAL A 438 -12.95 -6.28 -30.43
C VAL A 438 -12.41 -7.46 -31.21
N GLY A 439 -13.23 -8.04 -32.09
CA GLY A 439 -12.84 -9.21 -32.88
C GLY A 439 -12.38 -10.42 -32.02
N GLY A 440 -12.97 -10.63 -30.84
CA GLY A 440 -12.58 -11.70 -29.91
C GLY A 440 -11.32 -11.42 -29.09
N ARG A 441 -10.72 -10.23 -29.22
CA ARG A 441 -9.51 -9.83 -28.48
C ARG A 441 -9.82 -8.73 -27.47
N LEU A 442 -9.20 -8.81 -26.31
CA LEU A 442 -9.20 -7.78 -25.27
C LEU A 442 -8.26 -6.66 -25.69
N VAL A 443 -8.79 -5.45 -25.77
CA VAL A 443 -8.03 -4.22 -26.02
C VAL A 443 -8.34 -3.22 -24.92
N LEU A 444 -7.52 -2.16 -24.77
CA LEU A 444 -7.80 -1.12 -23.79
C LEU A 444 -9.16 -0.46 -24.04
N GLY A 445 -9.94 -0.32 -23.00
CA GLY A 445 -11.19 0.43 -23.01
C GLY A 445 -11.00 1.93 -22.77
N PRO A 446 -12.02 2.77 -23.00
CA PRO A 446 -11.91 4.22 -22.90
C PRO A 446 -11.46 4.71 -21.51
N LYS A 447 -11.83 4.00 -20.45
CA LYS A 447 -11.45 4.35 -19.06
C LYS A 447 -9.95 4.13 -18.83
N ALA A 448 -9.42 2.98 -19.26
CA ALA A 448 -7.99 2.68 -19.16
C ALA A 448 -7.16 3.49 -20.15
N GLU A 449 -7.65 3.70 -21.39
CA GLU A 449 -6.95 4.48 -22.43
C GLU A 449 -6.69 5.93 -21.98
N ARG A 450 -7.67 6.59 -21.35
CA ARG A 450 -7.49 7.94 -20.81
C ARG A 450 -6.40 8.01 -19.73
N ARG A 451 -6.23 6.95 -18.94
CA ARG A 451 -5.32 6.94 -17.81
C ARG A 451 -3.95 6.33 -18.13
N PHE A 452 -3.94 5.25 -18.92
CA PHE A 452 -2.76 4.42 -19.17
C PHE A 452 -2.51 4.19 -20.66
N GLY A 453 -3.26 4.80 -21.56
CA GLY A 453 -3.14 4.60 -23.00
C GLY A 453 -1.85 5.16 -23.59
N ARG A 454 -1.68 5.07 -24.90
CA ARG A 454 -0.42 5.37 -25.63
C ARG A 454 0.23 6.71 -25.29
N LYS A 455 -0.54 7.72 -24.90
CA LYS A 455 -0.01 9.03 -24.46
C LYS A 455 0.58 9.02 -23.04
N ASN A 456 0.07 8.13 -22.19
CA ASN A 456 0.40 8.02 -20.76
C ASN A 456 0.95 6.63 -20.41
N PHE A 457 1.43 5.88 -21.39
CA PHE A 457 1.84 4.48 -21.20
C PHE A 457 2.94 4.29 -20.15
N MET A 458 3.76 5.31 -19.91
CA MET A 458 4.76 5.29 -18.85
C MET A 458 4.13 5.14 -17.45
N GLU A 459 2.90 5.62 -17.28
CA GLU A 459 2.13 5.41 -16.05
C GLU A 459 1.70 3.96 -15.85
N LEU A 460 1.59 3.16 -16.93
CA LEU A 460 1.26 1.75 -16.84
C LEU A 460 2.40 0.93 -16.22
N PHE A 461 3.64 1.20 -16.59
CA PHE A 461 4.76 0.30 -16.28
C PHE A 461 5.22 0.28 -14.81
N ALA A 462 5.00 1.33 -14.05
CA ALA A 462 5.22 1.28 -12.60
C ALA A 462 3.98 0.71 -11.90
N VAL A 463 4.09 -0.37 -11.15
CA VAL A 463 2.94 -0.95 -10.43
C VAL A 463 2.55 -0.15 -9.18
N PHE A 464 3.46 0.66 -8.63
CA PHE A 464 3.20 1.52 -7.47
C PHE A 464 2.59 2.88 -7.84
N SER A 465 1.80 3.45 -6.94
CA SER A 465 1.25 4.80 -7.11
C SER A 465 2.31 5.85 -6.83
N SER A 466 2.49 6.78 -7.76
CA SER A 466 3.27 7.99 -7.50
C SER A 466 2.30 9.09 -7.02
N PRO A 467 2.47 9.63 -5.80
CA PRO A 467 1.68 10.76 -5.36
C PRO A 467 1.94 11.96 -6.26
N GLN A 468 0.95 12.83 -6.41
CA GLN A 468 1.15 14.08 -7.15
C GLN A 468 2.15 14.96 -6.40
N THR A 469 3.25 15.29 -7.07
CA THR A 469 4.34 16.07 -6.50
C THR A 469 4.56 17.36 -7.27
N TYR A 470 5.08 18.35 -6.58
CA TYR A 470 5.57 19.61 -7.13
C TYR A 470 7.09 19.58 -7.12
N THR A 471 7.72 19.97 -8.22
CA THR A 471 9.18 20.15 -8.29
C THR A 471 9.57 21.40 -7.54
N VAL A 472 10.53 21.28 -6.64
CA VAL A 472 11.14 22.41 -5.93
C VAL A 472 12.40 22.82 -6.66
N GLN A 473 12.54 24.11 -6.97
CA GLN A 473 13.70 24.67 -7.62
C GLN A 473 14.07 26.05 -7.06
N THR A 474 15.34 26.40 -7.15
CA THR A 474 15.80 27.76 -6.82
C THR A 474 15.28 28.77 -7.85
N ALA A 475 15.38 30.08 -7.54
CA ALA A 475 15.08 31.15 -8.49
C ALA A 475 15.91 31.04 -9.78
N GLY A 476 17.13 30.49 -9.71
CA GLY A 476 17.99 30.20 -10.87
C GLY A 476 17.62 28.91 -11.63
N GLY A 477 16.54 28.22 -11.26
CA GLY A 477 16.08 27.01 -11.94
C GLY A 477 16.78 25.70 -11.54
N GLN A 478 17.67 25.72 -10.57
CA GLN A 478 18.32 24.50 -10.07
C GLN A 478 17.30 23.62 -9.33
N PRO A 479 17.09 22.36 -9.74
CA PRO A 479 16.17 21.47 -9.06
C PRO A 479 16.76 21.00 -7.72
N LEU A 480 15.95 21.07 -6.67
CA LEU A 480 16.31 20.65 -5.31
C LEU A 480 15.64 19.33 -4.91
N GLY A 481 14.44 19.07 -5.42
CA GLY A 481 13.68 17.91 -5.08
C GLY A 481 12.19 18.06 -5.34
N SER A 482 11.36 17.37 -4.56
CA SER A 482 9.91 17.38 -4.72
C SER A 482 9.15 17.38 -3.40
N LEU A 483 7.95 17.96 -3.41
CA LEU A 483 7.00 18.00 -2.29
C LEU A 483 5.66 17.43 -2.72
N ASN A 484 4.95 16.76 -1.80
CA ASN A 484 3.61 16.29 -2.06
C ASN A 484 2.63 17.46 -2.17
N GLN A 485 1.64 17.34 -3.05
CA GLN A 485 0.60 18.35 -3.26
C GLN A 485 -0.06 18.75 -1.94
N ALA A 486 -0.46 17.81 -1.09
CA ALA A 486 -1.11 18.09 0.18
C ALA A 486 -0.28 18.97 1.15
N PHE A 487 1.05 18.94 1.03
CA PHE A 487 1.92 19.86 1.75
C PHE A 487 2.00 21.20 1.04
N VAL A 488 2.12 21.21 -0.28
CA VAL A 488 2.21 22.44 -1.11
C VAL A 488 0.94 23.28 -0.99
N ASP A 489 -0.23 22.66 -0.91
CA ASP A 489 -1.54 23.35 -0.72
C ASP A 489 -1.62 24.17 0.59
N ARG A 490 -0.69 23.95 1.52
CA ARG A 490 -0.56 24.70 2.79
C ARG A 490 0.53 25.75 2.76
N LEU A 491 1.26 25.88 1.66
CA LEU A 491 2.32 26.87 1.51
C LEU A 491 1.72 28.20 1.06
N VAL A 492 2.26 29.28 1.60
CA VAL A 492 1.88 30.66 1.27
C VAL A 492 3.13 31.36 0.72
N ASP A 493 2.98 31.93 -0.47
CA ASP A 493 4.05 32.67 -1.17
C ASP A 493 4.60 33.81 -0.29
N GLY A 494 5.91 33.93 -0.23
CA GLY A 494 6.63 34.94 0.55
C GLY A 494 6.57 34.78 2.08
N VAL A 495 5.81 33.79 2.61
CA VAL A 495 5.60 33.61 4.06
C VAL A 495 6.08 32.25 4.55
N SER A 496 5.79 31.20 3.80
CA SER A 496 6.12 29.83 4.20
C SER A 496 7.60 29.49 3.98
N SER A 497 8.14 28.67 4.88
CA SER A 497 9.46 28.06 4.71
C SER A 497 9.41 26.59 5.12
N PHE A 498 10.27 25.76 4.48
CA PHE A 498 10.32 24.33 4.75
C PHE A 498 11.74 23.76 4.62
N LEU A 499 11.94 22.54 5.11
CA LEU A 499 13.20 21.81 5.00
C LEU A 499 13.22 20.93 3.75
N LEU A 500 14.32 20.94 3.01
CA LEU A 500 14.57 20.01 1.90
C LEU A 500 16.08 19.91 1.63
N GLY A 501 16.59 18.67 1.53
CA GLY A 501 18.02 18.41 1.42
C GLY A 501 18.79 18.83 2.69
N GLY A 502 18.11 18.77 3.86
CA GLY A 502 18.64 19.22 5.14
C GLY A 502 18.89 20.72 5.24
N ARG A 503 18.31 21.54 4.35
CA ARG A 503 18.40 22.99 4.33
C ARG A 503 17.01 23.61 4.39
N ALA A 504 16.94 24.82 4.96
CA ALA A 504 15.69 25.57 5.00
C ALA A 504 15.55 26.45 3.75
N TRP A 505 14.34 26.46 3.21
CA TRP A 505 13.97 27.18 1.99
C TRP A 505 12.73 28.01 2.21
N ALA A 506 12.77 29.30 1.88
CA ALA A 506 11.63 30.19 1.84
C ALA A 506 10.92 30.07 0.49
N VAL A 507 9.60 30.01 0.51
CA VAL A 507 8.78 29.93 -0.69
C VAL A 507 8.67 31.32 -1.31
N LEU A 508 9.19 31.48 -2.51
CA LEU A 508 9.00 32.70 -3.30
C LEU A 508 7.67 32.66 -4.05
N GLN A 509 7.39 31.53 -4.70
CA GLN A 509 6.21 31.35 -5.52
C GLN A 509 5.81 29.88 -5.66
N VAL A 510 4.52 29.58 -5.52
CA VAL A 510 3.90 28.31 -5.89
C VAL A 510 3.21 28.44 -7.25
N ARG A 511 3.63 27.63 -8.22
CA ARG A 511 3.06 27.59 -9.56
C ARG A 511 2.26 26.31 -9.75
N HIS A 512 0.96 26.40 -9.53
CA HIS A 512 0.09 25.22 -9.63
C HIS A 512 -0.04 24.68 -11.06
N GLY A 513 0.01 25.53 -12.09
CA GLY A 513 -0.16 25.12 -13.49
C GLY A 513 0.95 24.20 -13.99
N ASP A 514 2.19 24.45 -13.65
CA ASP A 514 3.35 23.64 -14.02
C ASP A 514 3.94 22.83 -12.86
N ARG A 515 3.22 22.81 -11.72
CA ARG A 515 3.55 22.07 -10.49
C ARG A 515 4.97 22.35 -10.00
N ARG A 516 5.32 23.61 -9.83
CA ARG A 516 6.61 24.06 -9.34
C ARG A 516 6.50 24.92 -8.10
N VAL A 517 7.49 24.79 -7.22
CA VAL A 517 7.69 25.67 -6.07
C VAL A 517 9.05 26.33 -6.25
N VAL A 518 9.06 27.63 -6.39
CA VAL A 518 10.29 28.44 -6.51
C VAL A 518 10.68 28.91 -5.12
N VAL A 519 11.94 28.73 -4.76
CA VAL A 519 12.44 28.96 -3.40
C VAL A 519 13.78 29.70 -3.37
N GLU A 520 14.08 30.28 -2.22
CA GLU A 520 15.39 30.80 -1.85
C GLU A 520 15.82 30.28 -0.46
N ALA A 521 17.11 30.44 -0.12
CA ALA A 521 17.62 29.97 1.17
C ALA A 521 16.98 30.73 2.34
N ALA A 522 16.61 30.01 3.40
CA ALA A 522 16.03 30.55 4.61
C ALA A 522 16.81 30.12 5.86
N PRO A 523 16.75 30.88 6.95
CA PRO A 523 17.40 30.51 8.22
C PRO A 523 16.72 29.35 8.97
N ARG A 524 15.40 29.17 8.76
CA ARG A 524 14.59 28.12 9.39
C ARG A 524 13.47 27.66 8.43
N GLY A 525 13.03 26.40 8.57
CA GLY A 525 11.95 25.85 7.78
C GLY A 525 11.12 24.83 8.57
N ARG A 526 9.84 24.66 8.20
CA ARG A 526 8.98 23.62 8.75
C ARG A 526 9.35 22.26 8.16
N GLN A 527 9.18 21.21 8.93
CA GLN A 527 9.27 19.84 8.42
C GLN A 527 8.17 19.58 7.39
N PRO A 528 8.51 19.17 6.16
CA PRO A 528 7.51 18.71 5.20
C PRO A 528 6.93 17.38 5.63
N THR A 529 5.68 17.16 5.24
CA THR A 529 5.04 15.86 5.41
C THR A 529 4.99 15.13 4.08
N TRP A 530 5.58 13.94 4.03
CA TRP A 530 5.46 13.00 2.93
C TRP A 530 4.81 11.74 3.50
N GLY A 531 3.74 11.29 2.92
CA GLY A 531 3.18 10.01 3.29
C GLY A 531 1.66 9.97 3.24
N GLY A 532 1.15 8.75 3.08
CA GLY A 532 -0.25 8.40 3.23
C GLY A 532 -0.54 7.96 4.68
N PHE A 533 -1.81 7.96 5.03
CA PHE A 533 -2.29 7.54 6.36
C PHE A 533 -2.47 6.01 6.46
N LEU A 534 -1.57 5.24 5.83
CA LEU A 534 -1.61 3.79 5.96
C LEU A 534 -1.03 3.39 7.32
N PRO A 535 -1.72 2.55 8.09
CA PRO A 535 -1.19 2.04 9.35
C PRO A 535 0.07 1.21 9.09
N GLN A 536 1.10 1.43 9.89
CA GLN A 536 2.30 0.60 9.90
C GLN A 536 2.18 -0.43 11.03
N PHE A 537 2.45 -1.68 10.69
CA PHE A 537 2.30 -2.79 11.61
C PHE A 537 3.66 -3.41 11.93
N LEU A 538 3.96 -3.56 13.22
CA LEU A 538 5.04 -4.43 13.65
C LEU A 538 4.60 -5.90 13.58
N GLY A 539 5.54 -6.75 13.19
CA GLY A 539 5.32 -8.20 13.15
C GLY A 539 5.13 -8.81 14.54
N SER A 540 4.38 -9.89 14.60
CA SER A 540 4.06 -10.59 15.84
C SER A 540 5.32 -11.03 16.60
N ASP A 541 6.31 -11.59 15.91
CA ASP A 541 7.54 -12.08 16.55
C ASP A 541 8.34 -10.97 17.24
N VAL A 542 8.41 -9.78 16.63
CA VAL A 542 9.05 -8.61 17.23
C VAL A 542 8.28 -8.18 18.49
N CYS A 543 6.95 -8.13 18.42
CA CYS A 543 6.11 -7.76 19.56
C CYS A 543 6.20 -8.80 20.70
N GLN A 544 6.24 -10.09 20.39
CA GLN A 544 6.42 -11.16 21.37
C GLN A 544 7.82 -11.14 21.98
N ARG A 545 8.85 -10.75 21.21
CA ARG A 545 10.19 -10.54 21.78
C ARG A 545 10.21 -9.34 22.71
N ILE A 546 9.51 -8.25 22.40
CA ILE A 546 9.33 -7.11 23.31
C ILE A 546 8.67 -7.56 24.62
N LEU A 547 7.61 -8.37 24.55
CA LEU A 547 6.98 -8.96 25.74
C LEU A 547 7.99 -9.78 26.55
N SER A 548 8.80 -10.61 25.92
CA SER A 548 9.84 -11.40 26.58
C SER A 548 10.90 -10.52 27.27
N VAL A 549 11.28 -9.40 26.63
CA VAL A 549 12.19 -8.40 27.21
C VAL A 549 11.57 -7.77 28.45
N LEU A 550 10.28 -7.44 28.43
CA LEU A 550 9.58 -6.85 29.57
C LEU A 550 9.41 -7.81 30.73
N LEU A 551 9.22 -9.10 30.48
CA LEU A 551 9.10 -10.15 31.49
C LEU A 551 10.45 -10.58 32.09
N SER A 552 11.57 -10.18 31.47
CA SER A 552 12.93 -10.51 31.88
C SER A 552 13.53 -9.44 32.79
N ASP A 553 14.42 -9.85 33.70
CA ASP A 553 15.26 -8.92 34.46
C ASP A 553 16.68 -8.79 33.86
N GLU A 554 16.91 -9.33 32.67
CA GLU A 554 18.21 -9.33 31.99
C GLU A 554 18.70 -7.93 31.69
N ARG A 555 19.99 -7.64 32.02
CA ARG A 555 20.69 -6.41 31.64
C ARG A 555 21.47 -6.65 30.34
N TYR A 556 21.09 -5.96 29.28
CA TYR A 556 21.73 -6.10 27.98
C TYR A 556 23.01 -5.24 27.93
N PRO A 557 24.19 -5.82 27.61
CA PRO A 557 25.47 -5.11 27.71
C PRO A 557 25.67 -4.00 26.66
N TYR A 558 24.77 -3.91 25.68
CA TYR A 558 24.80 -2.88 24.66
C TYR A 558 23.86 -1.68 24.95
N LEU A 559 23.24 -1.62 26.13
CA LEU A 559 22.50 -0.46 26.58
C LEU A 559 23.41 0.50 27.34
N ASP A 560 23.29 1.80 27.02
CA ASP A 560 23.85 2.82 27.94
C ASP A 560 22.95 2.98 29.19
N ASP A 561 23.43 3.79 30.16
CA ASP A 561 22.71 3.97 31.43
C ASP A 561 21.33 4.64 31.21
N ALA A 562 21.17 5.51 30.20
CA ALA A 562 19.90 6.17 29.89
C ALA A 562 18.87 5.17 29.32
N ALA A 563 19.26 4.36 28.35
CA ALA A 563 18.41 3.31 27.81
C ALA A 563 18.06 2.23 28.84
N TRP A 564 19.04 1.90 29.73
CA TRP A 564 18.79 0.99 30.85
C TRP A 564 17.77 1.57 31.83
N ALA A 565 17.89 2.85 32.19
CA ALA A 565 16.97 3.48 33.15
C ALA A 565 15.52 3.45 32.61
N VAL A 566 15.33 3.80 31.35
CA VAL A 566 14.00 3.76 30.67
C VAL A 566 13.43 2.35 30.62
N LEU A 567 14.26 1.34 30.28
CA LEU A 567 13.83 -0.06 30.30
C LEU A 567 13.42 -0.50 31.73
N ALA A 568 14.21 -0.18 32.73
CA ALA A 568 13.94 -0.56 34.10
C ALA A 568 12.65 0.10 34.63
N GLU A 569 12.46 1.38 34.35
CA GLU A 569 11.23 2.12 34.71
C GLU A 569 10.00 1.49 34.04
N HIS A 570 10.09 1.22 32.73
CA HIS A 570 8.98 0.63 31.99
C HIS A 570 8.66 -0.80 32.46
N ARG A 571 9.67 -1.63 32.73
CA ARG A 571 9.47 -2.95 33.37
C ARG A 571 8.76 -2.82 34.71
N ALA A 572 9.14 -1.83 35.53
CA ALA A 572 8.50 -1.59 36.83
C ALA A 572 7.04 -1.18 36.67
N SER A 573 6.70 -0.33 35.71
CA SER A 573 5.33 0.11 35.42
C SER A 573 4.45 -1.02 34.89
N MET A 574 5.03 -1.96 34.15
CA MET A 574 4.31 -3.10 33.58
C MET A 574 4.21 -4.31 34.52
N ARG A 575 4.95 -4.32 35.64
CA ARG A 575 4.82 -5.35 36.69
C ARG A 575 3.39 -5.34 37.25
N GLY A 576 2.70 -6.43 37.24
CA GLY A 576 1.31 -6.52 37.69
C GLY A 576 0.27 -6.34 36.56
N VAL A 577 0.65 -5.74 35.45
CA VAL A 577 -0.17 -5.66 34.24
C VAL A 577 0.08 -6.86 33.35
N ILE A 578 1.36 -7.07 33.01
CA ILE A 578 1.79 -8.23 32.22
C ILE A 578 2.17 -9.35 33.19
N ASN A 579 1.46 -10.47 33.07
CA ASN A 579 1.60 -11.60 34.00
C ASN A 579 1.92 -12.94 33.31
N SER A 580 2.01 -12.95 32.00
CA SER A 580 2.26 -14.18 31.23
C SER A 580 2.85 -13.88 29.84
N GLN A 581 3.33 -14.91 29.16
CA GLN A 581 3.76 -14.86 27.75
C GLN A 581 2.61 -14.50 26.78
N ARG A 582 1.39 -14.38 27.26
CA ARG A 582 0.22 -13.88 26.51
C ARG A 582 -0.16 -12.45 26.87
N GLY A 583 0.75 -11.73 27.55
CA GLY A 583 0.52 -10.36 27.98
C GLY A 583 -0.29 -10.24 29.26
N GLY A 584 -1.28 -9.35 29.29
CA GLY A 584 -2.08 -9.09 30.47
C GLY A 584 -3.31 -8.25 30.19
N MET A 585 -4.13 -8.02 31.21
CA MET A 585 -5.35 -7.23 31.13
C MET A 585 -5.48 -6.28 32.31
N GLU A 586 -5.87 -5.06 31.99
CA GLU A 586 -6.27 -4.04 32.98
C GLU A 586 -7.76 -3.70 32.79
N PHE A 587 -8.47 -3.61 33.91
CA PHE A 587 -9.85 -3.16 33.93
C PHE A 587 -9.87 -1.78 34.62
N VAL A 588 -10.00 -0.75 33.81
CA VAL A 588 -10.10 0.64 34.28
C VAL A 588 -11.54 1.10 34.03
N ASP A 589 -12.06 2.06 34.82
CA ASP A 589 -13.46 2.50 34.71
C ASP A 589 -13.89 2.79 33.27
N GLY A 590 -14.82 1.97 32.75
CA GLY A 590 -15.36 2.06 31.40
C GLY A 590 -14.42 1.67 30.26
N GLU A 591 -13.24 1.12 30.55
CA GLU A 591 -12.27 0.70 29.54
C GLU A 591 -11.58 -0.60 29.95
N ILE A 592 -11.42 -1.53 29.01
CA ILE A 592 -10.55 -2.68 29.15
C ILE A 592 -9.32 -2.47 28.28
N ARG A 593 -8.14 -2.66 28.86
CA ARG A 593 -6.85 -2.65 28.18
C ARG A 593 -6.30 -4.06 28.12
N TRP A 594 -6.33 -4.64 26.95
CA TRP A 594 -5.81 -5.98 26.71
C TRP A 594 -4.44 -5.88 26.02
N TRP A 595 -3.39 -6.11 26.81
CA TRP A 595 -1.99 -6.11 26.37
C TRP A 595 -1.67 -7.44 25.69
N THR A 596 -1.83 -7.50 24.41
CA THR A 596 -1.68 -8.72 23.60
C THR A 596 -0.26 -8.97 23.15
N PHE A 597 0.50 -7.90 22.81
CA PHE A 597 1.76 -7.99 22.09
C PHE A 597 1.71 -8.90 20.86
N ALA A 598 0.56 -8.97 20.21
CA ALA A 598 0.32 -9.86 19.09
C ALA A 598 0.76 -9.28 17.74
N GLY A 599 1.10 -8.00 17.71
CA GLY A 599 1.41 -7.28 16.48
C GLY A 599 0.19 -6.62 15.83
N GLY A 600 0.45 -5.63 14.99
CA GLY A 600 -0.60 -4.71 14.54
C GLY A 600 -1.70 -5.36 13.70
N ARG A 601 -1.36 -6.24 12.74
CA ARG A 601 -2.35 -6.93 11.89
C ARG A 601 -3.23 -7.90 12.69
N ILE A 602 -2.63 -8.65 13.62
CA ILE A 602 -3.39 -9.55 14.50
C ILE A 602 -4.33 -8.73 15.38
N ASN A 603 -3.83 -7.64 16.00
CA ASN A 603 -4.66 -6.78 16.84
C ASN A 603 -5.78 -6.08 16.04
N ALA A 604 -5.52 -5.68 14.80
CA ALA A 604 -6.56 -5.17 13.90
C ALA A 604 -7.62 -6.23 13.59
N THR A 605 -7.23 -7.48 13.38
CA THR A 605 -8.15 -8.61 13.18
C THR A 605 -8.99 -8.87 14.43
N LEU A 606 -8.36 -8.93 15.60
CA LEU A 606 -9.05 -9.10 16.88
C LEU A 606 -10.03 -7.96 17.17
N ARG A 607 -9.72 -6.74 16.76
CA ARG A 607 -10.65 -5.61 16.85
C ARG A 607 -11.97 -5.94 16.16
N TYR A 608 -11.92 -6.31 14.87
CA TYR A 608 -13.12 -6.58 14.10
C TYR A 608 -13.87 -7.80 14.63
N ALA A 609 -13.14 -8.82 15.10
CA ALA A 609 -13.72 -9.97 15.74
C ALA A 609 -14.49 -9.62 17.03
N LEU A 610 -13.92 -8.76 17.88
CA LEU A 610 -14.58 -8.27 19.09
C LEU A 610 -15.79 -7.39 18.78
N GLU A 611 -15.67 -6.47 17.81
CA GLU A 611 -16.79 -5.63 17.35
C GLU A 611 -17.93 -6.45 16.73
N ALA A 612 -17.64 -7.61 16.13
CA ALA A 612 -18.65 -8.52 15.60
C ALA A 612 -19.39 -9.29 16.71
N ILE A 613 -18.70 -9.64 17.80
CA ILE A 613 -19.32 -10.30 18.96
C ILE A 613 -20.18 -9.34 19.76
N ALA A 614 -19.72 -8.09 19.92
CA ALA A 614 -20.37 -7.06 20.72
C ALA A 614 -20.38 -5.74 19.91
N GLY A 615 -21.46 -5.54 19.15
CA GLY A 615 -21.59 -4.43 18.19
C GLY A 615 -21.68 -3.03 18.82
N ASP A 616 -21.78 -2.94 20.15
CA ASP A 616 -21.76 -1.71 20.95
C ASP A 616 -20.36 -1.33 21.42
N TRP A 617 -19.35 -2.20 21.26
CA TRP A 617 -17.99 -1.92 21.66
C TRP A 617 -17.27 -1.07 20.63
N LYS A 618 -16.45 -0.13 21.14
CA LYS A 618 -15.46 0.61 20.37
C LYS A 618 -14.08 0.04 20.68
N VAL A 619 -13.50 -0.65 19.73
CA VAL A 619 -12.21 -1.32 19.88
C VAL A 619 -11.11 -0.55 19.14
N ILE A 620 -10.04 -0.20 19.84
CA ILE A 620 -8.92 0.59 19.33
C ILE A 620 -7.64 -0.22 19.51
N PRO A 621 -7.09 -0.80 18.43
CA PRO A 621 -5.85 -1.57 18.48
C PRO A 621 -4.63 -0.69 18.19
N ASP A 622 -3.49 -1.07 18.77
CA ASP A 622 -2.15 -0.75 18.31
C ASP A 622 -1.30 -2.04 18.18
N ASN A 623 0.02 -1.94 18.06
CA ASN A 623 0.88 -3.13 17.92
C ASN A 623 0.93 -4.02 19.18
N PHE A 624 0.68 -3.47 20.35
CA PHE A 624 0.88 -4.11 21.65
C PHE A 624 -0.40 -4.28 22.43
N LEU A 625 -1.38 -3.42 22.19
CA LEU A 625 -2.54 -3.22 23.06
C LEU A 625 -3.82 -3.10 22.26
N ILE A 626 -4.90 -3.66 22.80
CA ILE A 626 -6.27 -3.44 22.35
C ILE A 626 -7.04 -2.76 23.49
N LYS A 627 -7.55 -1.54 23.24
CA LYS A 627 -8.44 -0.81 24.14
C LYS A 627 -9.88 -1.04 23.72
N VAL A 628 -10.70 -1.47 24.67
CA VAL A 628 -12.13 -1.75 24.44
C VAL A 628 -12.95 -0.85 25.35
N ARG A 629 -13.90 -0.11 24.77
CA ARG A 629 -14.84 0.78 25.45
C ARG A 629 -16.28 0.46 25.07
N GLY A 630 -17.21 0.63 25.99
CA GLY A 630 -18.65 0.39 25.79
C GLY A 630 -19.45 0.79 27.01
N GLU A 631 -20.76 1.04 26.84
CA GLU A 631 -21.63 1.49 27.95
C GLU A 631 -21.76 0.43 29.06
N ASP A 632 -21.81 -0.85 28.69
CA ASP A 632 -21.98 -1.97 29.60
C ASP A 632 -20.78 -2.93 29.58
N ILE A 633 -19.57 -2.38 29.45
CA ILE A 633 -18.36 -3.19 29.41
C ILE A 633 -17.92 -3.55 30.83
N ASP A 634 -17.91 -4.85 31.13
CA ASP A 634 -17.35 -5.41 32.34
C ASP A 634 -16.40 -6.58 32.05
N ARG A 635 -15.72 -7.03 33.11
CA ARG A 635 -14.77 -8.13 33.03
C ARG A 635 -15.45 -9.44 32.54
N ARG A 636 -16.66 -9.70 32.98
CA ARG A 636 -17.36 -10.97 32.67
C ARG A 636 -17.73 -11.00 31.19
N ARG A 637 -18.37 -9.92 30.70
CA ARG A 637 -18.78 -9.82 29.29
C ARG A 637 -17.58 -9.89 28.34
N PHE A 638 -16.44 -9.33 28.74
CA PHE A 638 -15.22 -9.42 27.94
C PHE A 638 -14.64 -10.85 27.93
N LEU A 639 -14.59 -11.54 29.07
CA LEU A 639 -14.15 -12.93 29.14
C LEU A 639 -15.08 -13.87 28.36
N ASP A 640 -16.38 -13.60 28.39
CA ASP A 640 -17.37 -14.36 27.57
C ASP A 640 -17.11 -14.14 26.07
N ALA A 641 -16.72 -12.93 25.65
CA ALA A 641 -16.33 -12.66 24.29
C ALA A 641 -15.02 -13.39 23.90
N LEU A 642 -14.02 -13.42 24.79
CA LEU A 642 -12.79 -14.18 24.55
C LEU A 642 -13.04 -15.68 24.44
N THR A 643 -14.01 -16.20 25.21
CA THR A 643 -14.43 -17.61 25.11
C THR A 643 -14.98 -17.91 23.72
N LYS A 644 -15.82 -17.03 23.16
CA LYS A 644 -16.32 -17.14 21.78
C LYS A 644 -15.20 -17.06 20.74
N LEU A 645 -14.22 -16.18 20.94
CA LEU A 645 -13.05 -16.09 20.06
C LEU A 645 -12.17 -17.35 20.13
N ALA A 646 -12.24 -18.13 21.21
CA ALA A 646 -11.51 -19.38 21.34
C ALA A 646 -12.19 -20.56 20.60
N GLU A 647 -13.39 -20.37 20.05
CA GLU A 647 -14.12 -21.37 19.28
C GLU A 647 -13.63 -21.35 17.81
N PRO A 648 -13.17 -22.50 17.25
CA PRO A 648 -12.74 -22.59 15.84
C PRO A 648 -13.83 -22.13 14.86
N GLU A 649 -15.08 -22.48 15.15
CA GLU A 649 -16.26 -22.21 14.34
C GLU A 649 -16.48 -20.70 14.11
N PHE A 650 -16.05 -19.86 15.06
CA PHE A 650 -16.09 -18.41 14.91
C PHE A 650 -15.22 -17.94 13.72
N TRP A 651 -14.03 -18.52 13.59
CA TRP A 651 -13.05 -18.14 12.56
C TRP A 651 -13.35 -18.78 11.20
N GLU A 652 -14.10 -19.88 11.21
CA GLU A 652 -14.58 -20.57 10.00
C GLU A 652 -15.87 -19.94 9.44
N ASN A 653 -16.42 -18.92 10.09
CA ASN A 653 -17.64 -18.25 9.66
C ASN A 653 -17.37 -17.27 8.53
N ASP A 654 -17.40 -17.77 7.30
CA ASP A 654 -17.17 -16.98 6.08
C ASP A 654 -18.06 -15.73 5.99
N ARG A 655 -19.33 -15.85 6.38
CA ARG A 655 -20.28 -14.73 6.34
C ARG A 655 -19.85 -13.58 7.24
N LEU A 656 -19.31 -13.89 8.42
CA LEU A 656 -18.78 -12.91 9.35
C LEU A 656 -17.64 -12.11 8.70
N TRP A 657 -16.70 -12.82 8.07
CA TRP A 657 -15.53 -12.19 7.48
C TRP A 657 -15.86 -11.40 6.21
N VAL A 658 -16.90 -11.78 5.47
CA VAL A 658 -17.47 -10.95 4.38
C VAL A 658 -18.04 -9.66 4.96
N GLU A 659 -18.84 -9.72 6.02
CA GLU A 659 -19.39 -8.53 6.68
C GLU A 659 -18.26 -7.64 7.26
N VAL A 660 -17.23 -8.23 7.83
CA VAL A 660 -16.02 -7.51 8.27
C VAL A 660 -15.34 -6.82 7.08
N ALA A 661 -15.12 -7.51 5.97
CA ALA A 661 -14.50 -6.94 4.78
C ALA A 661 -15.30 -5.75 4.23
N GLU A 662 -16.63 -5.79 4.29
CA GLU A 662 -17.50 -4.66 3.91
C GLU A 662 -17.39 -3.47 4.86
N SER A 663 -16.99 -3.69 6.10
CA SER A 663 -16.84 -2.66 7.13
C SER A 663 -15.46 -2.00 7.14
N LEU A 664 -14.50 -2.52 6.38
CA LEU A 664 -13.12 -2.01 6.35
C LEU A 664 -13.07 -0.59 5.77
N PRO A 665 -12.16 0.25 6.27
CA PRO A 665 -11.95 1.57 5.70
C PRO A 665 -11.41 1.47 4.27
N SER A 666 -11.81 2.39 3.41
CA SER A 666 -11.26 2.47 2.05
C SER A 666 -9.84 3.03 2.11
N TYR A 667 -8.86 2.22 1.73
CA TYR A 667 -7.47 2.63 1.55
C TYR A 667 -7.07 2.51 0.09
N ARG A 668 -6.35 3.50 -0.39
CA ARG A 668 -5.77 3.45 -1.73
C ARG A 668 -4.40 2.76 -1.70
N LEU A 669 -4.39 1.46 -1.84
CA LEU A 669 -3.19 0.62 -1.82
C LEU A 669 -2.53 0.50 -3.20
N SER A 670 -3.33 0.53 -4.27
CA SER A 670 -2.84 0.41 -5.64
C SER A 670 -3.40 1.52 -6.54
N LYS A 671 -2.63 1.90 -7.55
CA LYS A 671 -3.11 2.83 -8.59
C LYS A 671 -4.13 2.20 -9.55
N PHE A 672 -4.21 0.88 -9.59
CA PHE A 672 -5.19 0.13 -10.38
C PHE A 672 -6.53 -0.08 -9.65
N GLN A 673 -6.60 0.27 -8.37
CA GLN A 673 -7.80 0.14 -7.55
C GLN A 673 -9.07 0.74 -8.18
N PRO A 674 -9.04 1.91 -8.86
CA PRO A 674 -10.22 2.43 -9.56
C PRO A 674 -10.72 1.58 -10.75
N LEU A 675 -9.97 0.55 -11.14
CA LEU A 675 -10.35 -0.41 -12.18
C LEU A 675 -10.75 -1.77 -11.59
N MET A 676 -10.70 -1.90 -10.26
CA MET A 676 -11.09 -3.12 -9.56
C MET A 676 -12.60 -3.15 -9.33
N PRO A 677 -13.23 -4.31 -9.44
CA PRO A 677 -14.56 -4.49 -8.88
C PRO A 677 -14.54 -4.36 -7.36
N PRO A 678 -15.64 -3.96 -6.71
CA PRO A 678 -15.69 -3.77 -5.25
C PRO A 678 -15.21 -4.97 -4.44
N TRP A 679 -15.51 -6.19 -4.89
CA TRP A 679 -15.10 -7.39 -4.19
C TRP A 679 -13.58 -7.61 -4.21
N VAL A 680 -12.89 -7.28 -5.32
CA VAL A 680 -11.42 -7.32 -5.41
C VAL A 680 -10.80 -6.24 -4.52
N GLU A 681 -11.36 -5.03 -4.56
CA GLU A 681 -10.88 -3.92 -3.73
C GLU A 681 -10.94 -4.27 -2.24
N ARG A 682 -12.05 -4.85 -1.80
CA ARG A 682 -12.22 -5.32 -0.39
C ARG A 682 -11.21 -6.40 -0.03
N GLU A 683 -10.98 -7.38 -0.90
CA GLU A 683 -10.00 -8.43 -0.69
C GLU A 683 -8.58 -7.86 -0.53
N VAL A 684 -8.18 -6.93 -1.39
CA VAL A 684 -6.88 -6.26 -1.33
C VAL A 684 -6.72 -5.48 -0.01
N VAL A 685 -7.75 -4.74 0.40
CA VAL A 685 -7.73 -4.01 1.67
C VAL A 685 -7.71 -4.95 2.88
N ALA A 686 -8.49 -6.04 2.83
CA ALA A 686 -8.50 -7.05 3.88
C ALA A 686 -7.13 -7.74 4.01
N GLY A 687 -6.51 -8.14 2.91
CA GLY A 687 -5.17 -8.71 2.90
C GLY A 687 -4.10 -7.79 3.50
N TYR A 688 -4.25 -6.48 3.34
CA TYR A 688 -3.36 -5.50 3.95
C TYR A 688 -3.57 -5.34 5.46
N LEU A 689 -4.83 -5.28 5.91
CA LEU A 689 -5.17 -4.93 7.30
C LEU A 689 -5.25 -6.12 8.24
N LEU A 690 -5.68 -7.29 7.74
CA LEU A 690 -6.05 -8.43 8.57
C LEU A 690 -5.06 -9.58 8.45
N ASP A 691 -4.94 -10.35 9.53
CA ASP A 691 -4.28 -11.64 9.59
C ASP A 691 -5.14 -12.61 10.42
N VAL A 692 -6.18 -13.15 9.77
CA VAL A 692 -7.16 -14.04 10.40
C VAL A 692 -6.48 -15.31 10.90
N GLY A 693 -5.61 -15.91 10.07
CA GLY A 693 -4.88 -17.12 10.45
C GLY A 693 -3.88 -16.88 11.58
N GLY A 694 -3.19 -15.73 11.59
CA GLY A 694 -2.30 -15.31 12.67
C GLY A 694 -3.05 -15.08 13.97
N ALA A 695 -4.19 -14.41 13.92
CA ALA A 695 -5.03 -14.14 15.08
C ALA A 695 -5.52 -15.43 15.73
N TRP A 696 -5.98 -16.39 14.91
CA TRP A 696 -6.36 -17.72 15.42
C TRP A 696 -5.19 -18.47 16.06
N ARG A 697 -4.03 -18.53 15.38
CA ARG A 697 -2.82 -19.17 15.95
C ARG A 697 -2.42 -18.54 17.28
N TRP A 698 -2.43 -17.21 17.33
CA TRP A 698 -2.08 -16.48 18.54
C TRP A 698 -3.05 -16.79 19.69
N LEU A 699 -4.36 -16.83 19.45
CA LEU A 699 -5.38 -17.15 20.45
C LEU A 699 -5.31 -18.61 20.91
N SER A 700 -5.19 -19.57 19.99
CA SER A 700 -5.17 -20.99 20.29
C SER A 700 -3.89 -21.45 20.99
N GLY A 701 -2.81 -20.68 20.90
CA GLY A 701 -1.51 -21.01 21.49
C GLY A 701 -0.85 -22.24 20.88
N VAL A 702 -1.25 -22.61 19.68
CA VAL A 702 -0.62 -23.71 18.92
C VAL A 702 0.73 -23.22 18.44
N GLU A 703 1.82 -23.66 19.08
CA GLU A 703 3.16 -23.46 18.57
C GLU A 703 3.28 -24.00 17.13
N ALA A 704 4.08 -23.33 16.33
CA ALA A 704 4.23 -23.48 14.90
C ALA A 704 4.87 -24.79 14.43
N SER A 705 4.33 -25.94 14.81
CA SER A 705 4.35 -27.12 13.95
C SER A 705 3.12 -27.02 13.06
N ARG A 706 3.26 -26.32 11.91
CA ARG A 706 2.25 -26.13 10.88
C ARG A 706 0.97 -26.95 11.09
N PRO A 707 -0.02 -26.55 11.89
CA PRO A 707 -1.32 -27.11 11.73
C PRO A 707 -1.77 -26.69 10.33
N ARG A 708 -2.20 -27.63 9.54
CA ARG A 708 -3.13 -27.30 8.48
C ARG A 708 -4.29 -26.61 9.18
N LEU A 709 -4.37 -25.29 9.07
CA LEU A 709 -5.61 -24.59 9.34
C LEU A 709 -6.70 -25.37 8.62
N PRO A 710 -7.85 -25.63 9.25
CA PRO A 710 -8.98 -26.15 8.52
C PRO A 710 -9.12 -25.37 7.22
N ASP A 711 -9.37 -26.05 6.12
CA ASP A 711 -9.35 -25.44 4.78
C ASP A 711 -10.27 -24.20 4.63
N GLY A 712 -11.11 -23.90 5.62
CA GLY A 712 -11.98 -22.71 5.72
C GLY A 712 -11.35 -21.45 6.35
N VAL A 713 -10.28 -21.55 7.15
CA VAL A 713 -9.64 -20.39 7.82
C VAL A 713 -8.48 -19.80 7.00
N ARG A 714 -8.29 -20.29 5.81
CA ARG A 714 -7.31 -19.74 4.88
C ARG A 714 -7.81 -18.41 4.36
N THR A 715 -7.29 -17.33 4.93
CA THR A 715 -7.45 -15.96 4.40
C THR A 715 -8.83 -15.72 3.76
N LEU A 716 -9.45 -14.59 3.98
CA LEU A 716 -10.66 -14.06 3.31
C LEU A 716 -10.76 -14.35 1.78
N THR A 717 -10.17 -15.41 1.27
CA THR A 717 -9.77 -15.53 -0.12
C THR A 717 -10.40 -16.68 -0.89
N ARG A 718 -10.87 -17.74 -0.30
CA ARG A 718 -11.33 -18.86 -1.15
C ARG A 718 -12.82 -19.17 -1.09
N GLY A 719 -13.42 -19.18 0.07
CA GLY A 719 -14.87 -19.34 0.24
C GLY A 719 -15.62 -18.03 0.01
N ASP A 720 -14.94 -16.92 0.33
CA ASP A 720 -15.50 -15.59 0.26
C ASP A 720 -15.66 -15.09 -1.16
N ALA A 721 -14.70 -15.35 -2.07
CA ALA A 721 -14.82 -14.96 -3.45
C ALA A 721 -15.98 -15.66 -4.17
N GLU A 722 -16.25 -16.95 -3.83
CA GLU A 722 -17.40 -17.67 -4.37
C GLU A 722 -18.72 -17.22 -3.75
N ARG A 723 -18.74 -16.88 -2.47
CA ARG A 723 -19.96 -16.40 -1.76
C ARG A 723 -20.22 -14.92 -1.95
N VAL A 724 -19.16 -14.09 -2.00
CA VAL A 724 -19.29 -12.71 -2.49
C VAL A 724 -19.73 -12.74 -3.95
N ALA A 725 -19.24 -13.69 -4.76
CA ALA A 725 -19.74 -13.93 -6.11
C ALA A 725 -21.24 -14.30 -6.13
N GLN A 726 -21.71 -15.10 -5.21
CA GLN A 726 -23.13 -15.44 -5.09
C GLN A 726 -23.97 -14.27 -4.57
N LEU A 727 -23.46 -13.51 -3.61
CA LEU A 727 -24.13 -12.30 -3.08
C LEU A 727 -24.09 -11.14 -4.07
N GLU A 728 -23.02 -10.97 -4.81
CA GLU A 728 -22.92 -9.96 -5.87
C GLU A 728 -23.51 -10.45 -7.20
N GLY A 729 -23.59 -11.74 -7.46
CA GLY A 729 -24.39 -12.31 -8.55
C GLY A 729 -25.88 -11.97 -8.37
N ALA A 730 -26.36 -11.94 -7.12
CA ALA A 730 -27.66 -11.41 -6.79
C ALA A 730 -27.76 -9.88 -6.95
N LEU A 731 -26.65 -9.14 -6.80
CA LEU A 731 -26.59 -7.68 -7.04
C LEU A 731 -26.35 -7.34 -8.54
N GLU A 732 -25.67 -8.23 -9.28
CA GLU A 732 -25.48 -8.07 -10.75
C GLU A 732 -26.78 -8.22 -11.54
N GLU A 733 -27.80 -8.82 -10.95
CA GLU A 733 -29.14 -8.97 -11.53
C GLU A 733 -30.13 -7.89 -11.10
N LEU A 734 -29.72 -6.92 -10.26
CA LEU A 734 -30.61 -5.83 -9.92
C LEU A 734 -30.92 -4.98 -11.15
N PRO A 735 -32.19 -4.79 -11.48
CA PRO A 735 -32.57 -3.91 -12.57
C PRO A 735 -32.14 -2.48 -12.28
N LEU A 736 -31.59 -1.79 -13.28
CA LEU A 736 -31.29 -0.37 -13.16
C LEU A 736 -32.56 0.40 -12.81
N LEU A 737 -32.46 1.23 -11.77
CA LEU A 737 -33.52 2.16 -11.41
C LEU A 737 -33.74 3.11 -12.59
N ARG A 738 -34.97 3.17 -13.07
CA ARG A 738 -35.37 4.06 -14.18
C ARG A 738 -36.48 4.98 -13.73
N ARG A 739 -36.51 6.14 -14.33
CA ARG A 739 -37.66 7.05 -14.20
C ARG A 739 -38.95 6.35 -14.68
N GLU A 740 -40.07 6.72 -14.05
CA GLU A 740 -41.38 6.32 -14.54
C GLU A 740 -41.64 7.07 -15.84
N ASN A 741 -41.93 6.35 -16.93
CA ASN A 741 -42.04 6.92 -18.27
C ASN A 741 -43.12 7.99 -18.41
N ASP A 742 -44.12 8.00 -17.52
CA ASP A 742 -45.27 8.90 -17.57
C ASP A 742 -45.15 10.13 -16.66
N ARG A 743 -44.05 10.22 -15.88
CA ARG A 743 -43.86 11.34 -14.95
C ARG A 743 -43.28 12.56 -15.68
N PRO A 744 -44.03 13.69 -15.75
CA PRO A 744 -43.54 14.90 -16.41
C PRO A 744 -42.26 15.43 -15.77
N LEU A 745 -41.30 15.84 -16.59
CA LEU A 745 -40.09 16.51 -16.20
C LEU A 745 -40.17 17.96 -16.69
N ILE A 746 -40.13 18.89 -15.73
CA ILE A 746 -40.34 20.30 -16.00
C ILE A 746 -39.02 21.06 -15.74
N TRP A 747 -38.48 21.65 -16.81
CA TRP A 747 -37.30 22.50 -16.73
C TRP A 747 -37.72 23.93 -16.32
N VAL A 748 -37.21 24.46 -15.23
CA VAL A 748 -37.54 25.74 -14.65
C VAL A 748 -36.35 26.70 -14.76
N HIS A 749 -36.42 27.67 -15.65
CA HIS A 749 -35.34 28.63 -15.93
C HIS A 749 -35.87 30.11 -15.96
N THR A 750 -37.14 30.33 -15.67
CA THR A 750 -37.74 31.68 -15.58
C THR A 750 -38.46 31.82 -14.25
N LEU A 751 -38.56 33.08 -13.75
CA LEU A 751 -39.21 33.38 -12.49
C LEU A 751 -40.73 33.01 -12.46
N PRO A 752 -41.53 33.23 -13.55
CA PRO A 752 -42.91 32.74 -13.58
C PRO A 752 -43.02 31.21 -13.49
N GLN A 753 -42.11 30.46 -14.16
CA GLN A 753 -42.07 29.02 -14.04
C GLN A 753 -41.72 28.59 -12.62
N LEU A 754 -40.76 29.27 -11.96
CA LEU A 754 -40.40 28.97 -10.58
C LEU A 754 -41.58 29.18 -9.62
N LYS A 755 -42.31 30.27 -9.74
CA LYS A 755 -43.51 30.51 -8.94
C LYS A 755 -44.57 29.44 -9.15
N ALA A 756 -44.86 29.09 -10.40
CA ALA A 756 -45.81 28.03 -10.71
C ALA A 756 -45.35 26.63 -10.17
N ALA A 757 -44.07 26.36 -10.21
CA ALA A 757 -43.51 25.14 -9.64
C ALA A 757 -43.63 25.08 -8.13
N VAL A 758 -43.35 26.21 -7.45
CA VAL A 758 -43.50 26.34 -5.98
C VAL A 758 -44.95 26.18 -5.58
N ASP A 759 -45.89 26.87 -6.25
CA ASP A 759 -47.32 26.75 -5.98
C ASP A 759 -47.84 25.31 -6.10
N ALA A 760 -47.40 24.60 -7.15
CA ALA A 760 -47.72 23.19 -7.32
C ALA A 760 -47.13 22.30 -6.20
N LEU A 761 -45.86 22.51 -5.84
CA LEU A 761 -45.17 21.72 -4.83
C LEU A 761 -45.63 22.01 -3.41
N MET A 762 -46.13 23.21 -3.12
CA MET A 762 -46.71 23.59 -1.83
C MET A 762 -48.01 22.82 -1.52
N SER A 763 -48.69 22.26 -2.52
CA SER A 763 -49.85 21.38 -2.34
C SER A 763 -49.50 19.97 -1.98
N GLU A 764 -48.18 19.57 -2.11
CA GLU A 764 -47.72 18.23 -1.84
C GLU A 764 -47.37 18.00 -0.35
N PRO A 765 -47.80 16.91 0.27
CA PRO A 765 -47.46 16.62 1.67
C PRO A 765 -45.98 16.25 1.84
N VAL A 766 -45.33 15.76 0.77
CA VAL A 766 -43.94 15.35 0.78
C VAL A 766 -43.32 15.53 -0.60
N VAL A 767 -42.08 16.00 -0.65
CA VAL A 767 -41.30 16.20 -1.86
C VAL A 767 -39.89 15.60 -1.68
N GLY A 768 -39.32 15.05 -2.75
CA GLY A 768 -37.91 14.67 -2.78
C GLY A 768 -37.07 15.86 -3.22
N LEU A 769 -36.01 16.18 -2.51
CA LEU A 769 -35.14 17.33 -2.78
C LEU A 769 -33.67 16.87 -2.85
N ASP A 770 -32.98 17.32 -3.90
CA ASP A 770 -31.55 17.14 -4.10
C ASP A 770 -30.94 18.39 -4.76
N VAL A 771 -29.61 18.57 -4.71
CA VAL A 771 -28.92 19.70 -5.34
C VAL A 771 -27.62 19.26 -6.00
N GLU A 772 -27.33 19.89 -7.16
CA GLU A 772 -26.05 19.70 -7.84
C GLU A 772 -25.20 20.96 -7.80
N THR A 773 -23.92 20.78 -7.53
CA THR A 773 -22.95 21.88 -7.32
C THR A 773 -21.66 21.65 -8.09
N THR A 774 -20.90 22.72 -8.30
CA THR A 774 -19.52 22.58 -8.77
C THR A 774 -18.63 21.92 -7.72
N LEU A 775 -17.70 21.08 -8.16
CA LEU A 775 -16.75 20.37 -7.27
C LEU A 775 -15.76 21.32 -6.57
N ALA A 776 -15.35 22.42 -7.21
CA ALA A 776 -14.28 23.28 -6.74
C ALA A 776 -14.70 24.22 -5.59
N ASN A 777 -15.84 24.88 -5.74
CA ASN A 777 -16.30 25.94 -4.82
C ASN A 777 -17.74 25.76 -4.34
N ARG A 778 -18.39 24.65 -4.68
CA ARG A 778 -19.76 24.31 -4.31
C ARG A 778 -20.77 25.38 -4.74
N THR A 779 -20.59 25.96 -5.94
CA THR A 779 -21.58 26.84 -6.53
C THR A 779 -22.81 26.03 -6.89
N LEU A 780 -23.98 26.47 -6.44
CA LEU A 780 -25.25 25.82 -6.74
C LEU A 780 -25.56 25.95 -8.23
N CYS A 781 -25.76 24.81 -8.91
CA CYS A 781 -25.98 24.74 -10.35
C CYS A 781 -27.41 24.32 -10.70
N LEU A 782 -27.96 23.35 -9.96
CA LEU A 782 -29.27 22.79 -10.22
C LEU A 782 -29.95 22.40 -8.90
N ILE A 783 -31.26 22.62 -8.78
CA ILE A 783 -32.06 22.11 -7.67
C ILE A 783 -33.14 21.20 -8.26
N GLN A 784 -33.20 19.98 -7.75
CA GLN A 784 -34.16 18.98 -8.18
C GLN A 784 -35.25 18.83 -7.10
N VAL A 785 -36.51 18.99 -7.49
CA VAL A 785 -37.64 18.77 -6.59
C VAL A 785 -38.65 17.82 -7.25
N ALA A 786 -38.80 16.66 -6.66
CA ALA A 786 -39.77 15.68 -7.13
C ALA A 786 -41.04 15.73 -6.25
N GLY A 787 -42.18 16.11 -6.85
CA GLY A 787 -43.50 15.94 -6.28
C GLY A 787 -44.17 14.65 -6.73
N ARG A 788 -45.39 14.38 -6.37
CA ARG A 788 -46.16 13.20 -6.75
C ARG A 788 -46.43 13.13 -8.25
N GLU A 789 -46.78 14.27 -8.86
CA GLU A 789 -47.24 14.36 -10.25
C GLU A 789 -46.14 14.72 -11.24
N ALA A 790 -45.16 15.49 -10.83
CA ALA A 790 -44.09 16.00 -11.68
C ALA A 790 -42.76 16.14 -10.95
N THR A 791 -41.64 16.14 -11.70
CA THR A 791 -40.29 16.45 -11.24
C THR A 791 -39.85 17.77 -11.85
N TYR A 792 -39.36 18.69 -11.03
CA TYR A 792 -38.91 20.00 -11.43
C TYR A 792 -37.38 20.07 -11.34
N LEU A 793 -36.74 20.47 -12.43
CA LEU A 793 -35.31 20.78 -12.50
C LEU A 793 -35.16 22.30 -12.57
N ILE A 794 -34.77 22.91 -11.45
CA ILE A 794 -34.68 24.35 -11.29
C ILE A 794 -33.24 24.79 -11.57
N ASP A 795 -33.06 25.52 -12.65
CA ASP A 795 -31.75 25.99 -13.09
C ASP A 795 -31.29 27.19 -12.27
N ALA A 796 -30.45 26.93 -11.28
CA ALA A 796 -29.94 27.98 -10.37
C ALA A 796 -28.94 28.93 -11.05
N LEU A 797 -28.40 28.58 -12.22
CA LEU A 797 -27.48 29.42 -12.98
C LEU A 797 -28.19 30.40 -13.92
N GLU A 798 -29.38 30.03 -14.45
CA GLU A 798 -30.14 30.86 -15.37
C GLU A 798 -31.18 31.73 -14.65
N LEU A 799 -31.65 31.32 -13.48
CA LEU A 799 -32.61 32.08 -12.72
C LEU A 799 -31.98 33.32 -12.05
N PRO A 800 -32.52 34.53 -12.26
CA PRO A 800 -31.98 35.76 -11.65
C PRO A 800 -32.23 35.82 -10.15
N ASP A 801 -33.23 35.09 -9.65
CA ASP A 801 -33.65 35.10 -8.25
C ASP A 801 -34.32 33.77 -7.91
N LEU A 802 -33.92 33.19 -6.78
CA LEU A 802 -34.45 31.94 -6.25
C LEU A 802 -35.41 32.16 -5.05
N GLU A 803 -35.67 33.41 -4.64
CA GLU A 803 -36.46 33.78 -3.45
C GLU A 803 -37.79 33.01 -3.35
N PRO A 804 -38.61 32.84 -4.43
CA PRO A 804 -39.85 32.09 -4.33
C PRO A 804 -39.72 30.67 -3.79
N LEU A 805 -38.56 30.01 -4.01
CA LEU A 805 -38.27 28.67 -3.49
C LEU A 805 -38.23 28.65 -1.97
N GLY A 806 -37.90 29.76 -1.33
CA GLY A 806 -37.88 29.91 0.13
C GLY A 806 -39.18 29.53 0.81
N GLN A 807 -40.34 29.79 0.15
CA GLN A 807 -41.66 29.41 0.69
C GLN A 807 -41.79 27.89 0.83
N LEU A 808 -41.38 27.15 -0.19
CA LEU A 808 -41.39 25.69 -0.15
C LEU A 808 -40.38 25.15 0.88
N LEU A 809 -39.14 25.67 0.89
CA LEU A 809 -38.07 25.18 1.74
C LEU A 809 -38.36 25.38 3.21
N SER A 810 -38.95 26.53 3.61
CA SER A 810 -39.33 26.86 5.00
C SER A 810 -40.70 26.31 5.43
N SER A 811 -41.52 25.75 4.51
CA SER A 811 -42.83 25.19 4.85
C SER A 811 -42.70 24.06 5.87
N ALA A 812 -43.48 24.15 6.98
CA ALA A 812 -43.59 23.07 7.95
C ALA A 812 -44.59 21.97 7.54
N GLU A 813 -45.47 22.27 6.57
CA GLU A 813 -46.52 21.35 6.09
C GLU A 813 -46.00 20.36 5.04
N THR A 814 -45.10 20.83 4.17
CA THR A 814 -44.49 19.98 3.15
C THR A 814 -43.18 19.37 3.66
N LYS A 815 -43.11 18.06 3.80
CA LYS A 815 -41.87 17.35 4.20
C LYS A 815 -40.89 17.34 3.04
N LYS A 816 -39.64 17.68 3.28
CA LYS A 816 -38.53 17.55 2.33
C LYS A 816 -37.77 16.26 2.63
N LEU A 817 -37.83 15.32 1.72
CA LEU A 817 -37.02 14.11 1.76
C LEU A 817 -35.66 14.42 1.16
N ILE A 818 -34.63 14.21 1.92
CA ILE A 818 -33.25 14.47 1.51
C ILE A 818 -32.41 13.26 1.91
N HIS A 819 -31.36 12.98 1.17
CA HIS A 819 -30.41 11.95 1.54
C HIS A 819 -29.09 12.59 1.93
N TYR A 820 -28.74 12.58 3.21
CA TYR A 820 -27.61 13.28 3.81
C TYR A 820 -27.81 14.81 3.90
N ALA A 821 -28.91 15.20 4.50
CA ALA A 821 -29.44 16.57 4.55
C ALA A 821 -28.48 17.67 5.05
N SER A 822 -27.35 17.33 5.68
CA SER A 822 -26.37 18.31 6.12
C SER A 822 -25.69 19.04 4.95
N PHE A 823 -25.53 18.39 3.80
CA PHE A 823 -24.91 18.99 2.62
C PHE A 823 -25.87 19.99 1.96
N GLU A 824 -27.10 19.56 1.66
CA GLU A 824 -28.10 20.41 1.02
C GLU A 824 -28.46 21.63 1.88
N ARG A 825 -28.55 21.45 3.20
CA ARG A 825 -28.75 22.57 4.15
C ARG A 825 -27.59 23.55 4.14
N GLU A 826 -26.37 23.09 4.03
CA GLU A 826 -25.19 23.95 3.92
C GLU A 826 -25.23 24.75 2.61
N VAL A 827 -25.49 24.09 1.50
CA VAL A 827 -25.51 24.73 0.17
C VAL A 827 -26.64 25.74 0.05
N LEU A 828 -27.86 25.32 0.38
CA LEU A 828 -29.03 26.21 0.34
C LEU A 828 -28.94 27.33 1.38
N GLY A 829 -28.34 27.05 2.54
CA GLY A 829 -28.12 28.07 3.58
C GLY A 829 -27.19 29.20 3.15
N ARG A 830 -26.23 28.95 2.27
CA ARG A 830 -25.38 30.00 1.67
C ARG A 830 -26.15 30.94 0.75
N HIS A 831 -27.28 30.48 0.22
CA HIS A 831 -28.22 31.30 -0.54
C HIS A 831 -29.35 31.92 0.31
N GLY A 832 -29.22 31.83 1.64
CA GLY A 832 -30.17 32.47 2.59
C GLY A 832 -31.41 31.62 2.89
N PHE A 833 -31.47 30.35 2.47
CA PHE A 833 -32.65 29.53 2.70
C PHE A 833 -32.51 28.68 3.97
N ALA A 834 -33.54 28.68 4.79
CA ALA A 834 -33.79 27.71 5.84
C ALA A 834 -34.57 26.53 5.28
N VAL A 835 -34.15 25.29 5.58
CA VAL A 835 -34.83 24.07 5.13
C VAL A 835 -35.49 23.41 6.34
N ASP A 836 -36.80 23.54 6.46
CA ASP A 836 -37.59 23.00 7.55
C ASP A 836 -38.33 21.72 7.17
N ALA A 837 -38.89 21.02 8.15
CA ALA A 837 -39.60 19.74 7.97
C ALA A 837 -38.83 18.72 7.15
N VAL A 838 -37.52 18.59 7.41
CA VAL A 838 -36.63 17.66 6.70
C VAL A 838 -36.74 16.24 7.31
N LEU A 839 -36.89 15.23 6.43
CA LEU A 839 -36.73 13.82 6.74
C LEU A 839 -35.52 13.29 5.97
N ASP A 840 -34.44 13.04 6.70
CA ASP A 840 -33.23 12.47 6.11
C ASP A 840 -33.39 10.94 5.93
N THR A 841 -33.44 10.51 4.68
CA THR A 841 -33.63 9.08 4.33
C THR A 841 -32.45 8.23 4.75
N ARG A 842 -31.24 8.80 4.88
CA ARG A 842 -30.07 8.13 5.43
C ARG A 842 -30.27 7.81 6.92
N ASP A 843 -30.77 8.76 7.68
CA ASP A 843 -31.06 8.57 9.11
C ASP A 843 -32.20 7.60 9.34
N VAL A 844 -33.22 7.61 8.48
CA VAL A 844 -34.29 6.60 8.50
C VAL A 844 -33.73 5.20 8.27
N SER A 845 -32.89 5.06 7.21
CA SER A 845 -32.24 3.79 6.92
C SER A 845 -31.36 3.31 8.09
N ARG A 846 -30.61 4.18 8.72
CA ARG A 846 -29.79 3.85 9.91
C ARG A 846 -30.63 3.38 11.10
N ARG A 847 -31.77 3.97 11.33
CA ARG A 847 -32.69 3.57 12.44
C ARG A 847 -33.33 2.22 12.17
N LEU A 848 -33.72 1.97 10.93
CA LEU A 848 -34.37 0.71 10.53
C LEU A 848 -33.39 -0.45 10.41
N ARG A 849 -32.15 -0.16 10.00
CA ARG A 849 -31.11 -1.16 9.72
C ARG A 849 -29.86 -0.93 10.57
N ARG A 850 -30.03 -0.98 11.90
CA ARG A 850 -28.97 -0.65 12.88
C ARG A 850 -27.70 -1.51 12.74
N ALA A 851 -27.84 -2.72 12.23
CA ALA A 851 -26.72 -3.66 12.06
C ALA A 851 -26.01 -3.52 10.71
N VAL A 852 -26.51 -2.67 9.80
CA VAL A 852 -25.95 -2.53 8.46
C VAL A 852 -25.08 -1.28 8.41
N ARG A 853 -23.85 -1.41 7.90
CA ARG A 853 -22.97 -0.30 7.52
C ARG A 853 -23.10 -0.09 6.00
N GLY A 854 -23.21 1.12 5.57
CA GLY A 854 -23.47 1.47 4.17
C GLY A 854 -24.88 2.02 4.01
N HIS A 855 -24.95 3.33 4.01
CA HIS A 855 -26.19 4.11 3.91
C HIS A 855 -26.07 5.21 2.87
N SER A 856 -25.24 5.00 1.81
CA SER A 856 -25.28 5.84 0.62
C SER A 856 -26.60 5.62 -0.14
N LEU A 857 -27.04 6.60 -0.90
CA LEU A 857 -28.30 6.50 -1.64
C LEU A 857 -28.32 5.24 -2.55
N ARG A 858 -27.22 4.93 -3.21
CA ARG A 858 -27.06 3.73 -4.03
C ARG A 858 -27.26 2.44 -3.22
N GLU A 859 -26.61 2.32 -2.07
CA GLU A 859 -26.70 1.13 -1.20
C GLU A 859 -28.09 0.98 -0.60
N VAL A 860 -28.73 2.10 -0.25
CA VAL A 860 -30.10 2.09 0.25
C VAL A 860 -31.08 1.65 -0.85
N CYS A 861 -30.92 2.14 -2.08
CA CYS A 861 -31.76 1.71 -3.22
C CYS A 861 -31.58 0.23 -3.53
N ALA A 862 -30.34 -0.25 -3.58
CA ALA A 862 -30.05 -1.66 -3.84
C ALA A 862 -30.69 -2.58 -2.78
N ARG A 863 -30.58 -2.20 -1.50
CA ARG A 863 -31.06 -2.98 -0.38
C ARG A 863 -32.58 -2.91 -0.19
N GLU A 864 -33.15 -1.72 -0.27
CA GLU A 864 -34.56 -1.49 0.10
C GLU A 864 -35.49 -1.58 -1.10
N LEU A 865 -35.05 -1.23 -2.30
CA LEU A 865 -35.84 -1.27 -3.52
C LEU A 865 -35.50 -2.43 -4.45
N GLY A 866 -34.38 -3.14 -4.20
CA GLY A 866 -33.90 -4.18 -5.08
C GLY A 866 -33.48 -3.66 -6.47
N MET A 867 -33.01 -2.40 -6.56
CA MET A 867 -32.66 -1.73 -7.80
C MET A 867 -31.34 -1.00 -7.69
N GLU A 868 -30.54 -0.98 -8.77
CA GLU A 868 -29.27 -0.25 -8.83
C GLU A 868 -29.48 1.18 -9.30
N LEU A 869 -28.97 2.15 -8.51
CA LEU A 869 -28.94 3.56 -8.87
C LEU A 869 -27.65 3.90 -9.61
N ASP A 870 -27.78 4.43 -10.84
CA ASP A 870 -26.63 4.85 -11.63
C ASP A 870 -26.05 6.18 -11.11
N LYS A 871 -24.78 6.18 -10.71
CA LYS A 871 -24.09 7.35 -10.14
C LYS A 871 -22.99 7.91 -11.04
N ARG A 872 -23.02 7.62 -12.35
CA ARG A 872 -21.96 8.06 -13.28
C ARG A 872 -21.86 9.56 -13.44
N GLU A 873 -22.97 10.29 -13.31
CA GLU A 873 -23.04 11.76 -13.45
C GLU A 873 -22.77 12.53 -12.14
N GLN A 874 -22.62 11.86 -11.01
CA GLN A 874 -22.38 12.51 -9.69
C GLN A 874 -21.17 13.46 -9.68
N VAL A 875 -20.19 13.26 -10.53
CA VAL A 875 -19.00 14.14 -10.69
C VAL A 875 -18.99 14.84 -12.06
N GLY A 876 -20.14 14.97 -12.67
CA GLY A 876 -20.33 15.65 -13.95
C GLY A 876 -20.05 17.17 -13.89
N ASP A 877 -19.87 17.79 -15.05
CA ASP A 877 -19.81 19.25 -15.15
C ASP A 877 -21.24 19.83 -15.17
N TRP A 878 -21.69 20.26 -13.99
CA TRP A 878 -23.04 20.84 -13.81
C TRP A 878 -23.17 22.29 -14.23
N THR A 879 -22.06 22.92 -14.66
CA THR A 879 -22.11 24.30 -15.21
C THR A 879 -22.48 24.31 -16.69
N ARG A 880 -22.43 23.19 -17.37
CA ARG A 880 -22.74 23.05 -18.79
C ARG A 880 -24.22 23.35 -19.06
N ARG A 881 -24.47 24.12 -20.14
CA ARG A 881 -25.85 24.31 -20.70
C ARG A 881 -25.80 24.12 -22.22
N PRO A 882 -26.79 23.39 -22.79
CA PRO A 882 -27.76 22.54 -22.10
C PRO A 882 -27.09 21.34 -21.41
N LEU A 883 -27.72 20.80 -20.37
CA LEU A 883 -27.29 19.53 -19.76
C LEU A 883 -27.47 18.39 -20.77
N THR A 884 -26.67 17.34 -20.60
CA THR A 884 -26.85 16.10 -21.39
C THR A 884 -28.10 15.35 -20.94
N GLU A 885 -28.69 14.54 -21.84
CA GLU A 885 -29.83 13.70 -21.49
C GLU A 885 -29.53 12.77 -20.29
N SER A 886 -28.29 12.29 -20.16
CA SER A 886 -27.82 11.51 -19.04
C SER A 886 -27.84 12.31 -17.73
N GLN A 887 -27.36 13.57 -17.74
CA GLN A 887 -27.37 14.44 -16.57
C GLN A 887 -28.80 14.81 -16.15
N VAL A 888 -29.67 15.10 -17.11
CA VAL A 888 -31.08 15.40 -16.84
C VAL A 888 -31.81 14.21 -16.22
N THR A 889 -31.57 13.01 -16.75
CA THR A 889 -32.15 11.77 -16.22
C THR A 889 -31.61 11.46 -14.82
N TYR A 890 -30.32 11.62 -14.62
CA TYR A 890 -29.67 11.41 -13.33
C TYR A 890 -30.22 12.36 -12.25
N ALA A 891 -30.25 13.66 -12.53
CA ALA A 891 -30.73 14.68 -11.59
C ALA A 891 -32.19 14.46 -11.19
N ALA A 892 -33.05 14.12 -12.16
CA ALA A 892 -34.45 13.84 -11.87
C ALA A 892 -34.61 12.59 -11.00
N LEU A 893 -33.84 11.54 -11.28
CA LEU A 893 -33.93 10.26 -10.59
C LEU A 893 -33.46 10.36 -9.12
N ASP A 894 -32.43 11.15 -8.83
CA ASP A 894 -31.93 11.33 -7.47
C ASP A 894 -33.00 11.96 -6.54
N ALA A 895 -33.85 12.87 -7.03
CA ALA A 895 -34.97 13.38 -6.27
C ALA A 895 -36.19 12.42 -6.24
N GLU A 896 -36.51 11.75 -7.36
CA GLU A 896 -37.65 10.82 -7.47
C GLU A 896 -37.49 9.58 -6.59
N VAL A 897 -36.28 9.05 -6.48
CA VAL A 897 -36.03 7.86 -5.68
C VAL A 897 -36.27 8.06 -4.19
N LEU A 898 -36.14 9.29 -3.70
CA LEU A 898 -36.42 9.62 -2.31
C LEU A 898 -37.89 9.39 -1.95
N LEU A 899 -38.79 9.64 -2.88
CA LEU A 899 -40.23 9.38 -2.69
C LEU A 899 -40.50 7.86 -2.63
N ARG A 900 -39.86 7.07 -3.49
CA ARG A 900 -39.98 5.60 -3.46
C ARG A 900 -39.45 5.02 -2.16
N LEU A 901 -38.28 5.48 -1.72
CA LEU A 901 -37.68 5.08 -0.44
C LEU A 901 -38.58 5.44 0.75
N HIS A 902 -39.15 6.64 0.74
CA HIS A 902 -40.07 7.05 1.81
C HIS A 902 -41.32 6.16 1.88
N ALA A 903 -41.95 5.87 0.74
CA ALA A 903 -43.08 4.97 0.68
C ALA A 903 -42.74 3.57 1.21
N HIS A 904 -41.59 3.05 0.83
CA HIS A 904 -41.11 1.76 1.34
C HIS A 904 -40.84 1.76 2.85
N PHE A 905 -40.20 2.80 3.36
CA PHE A 905 -39.95 2.93 4.80
C PHE A 905 -41.26 3.05 5.63
N GLU A 906 -42.25 3.76 5.09
CA GLU A 906 -43.58 3.84 5.73
C GLU A 906 -44.29 2.48 5.76
N GLU A 907 -44.13 1.68 4.73
CA GLU A 907 -44.68 0.32 4.66
C GLU A 907 -44.03 -0.60 5.70
N ILE A 908 -42.67 -0.54 5.83
CA ILE A 908 -41.93 -1.27 6.85
C ILE A 908 -42.41 -0.86 8.27
N ALA A 909 -42.58 0.44 8.50
CA ALA A 909 -43.03 0.94 9.81
C ALA A 909 -44.45 0.47 10.15
N ARG A 910 -45.36 0.48 9.17
CA ARG A 910 -46.74 -0.05 9.32
C ARG A 910 -46.77 -1.54 9.62
N THR A 911 -45.96 -2.30 8.89
CA THR A 911 -45.91 -3.79 9.07
C THR A 911 -45.25 -4.17 10.39
N SER A 912 -44.28 -3.40 10.87
CA SER A 912 -43.64 -3.59 12.16
C SER A 912 -44.55 -3.22 13.33
N ALA A 913 -45.40 -2.22 13.20
CA ALA A 913 -46.40 -1.83 14.19
C ALA A 913 -47.51 -2.89 14.32
N ALA A 914 -47.92 -3.50 13.20
CA ALA A 914 -48.94 -4.59 13.18
C ALA A 914 -48.47 -5.90 13.80
N ARG A 915 -47.16 -6.13 13.94
CA ARG A 915 -46.52 -7.32 14.52
C ARG A 915 -46.26 -7.21 16.03
N ARG A 916 -46.56 -6.06 16.69
CA ARG A 916 -46.52 -5.99 18.16
C ARG A 916 -47.78 -6.67 18.72
N PRO A 917 -47.66 -7.77 19.53
CA PRO A 917 -48.81 -8.36 20.20
C PRO A 917 -49.39 -7.30 21.14
N ALA A 918 -50.73 -7.17 21.12
CA ALA A 918 -51.45 -6.36 22.05
C ALA A 918 -51.09 -6.80 23.49
N ALA A 919 -50.48 -5.89 24.23
CA ALA A 919 -50.20 -6.13 25.65
C ALA A 919 -51.52 -6.37 26.37
N GLY A 920 -51.69 -7.62 26.87
CA GLY A 920 -52.86 -8.02 27.61
C GLY A 920 -53.10 -7.10 28.83
N SER A 921 -54.30 -6.65 28.94
CA SER A 921 -54.86 -6.00 30.10
C SER A 921 -54.89 -6.94 31.29
N GLY A 922 -54.05 -6.72 32.30
CA GLY A 922 -54.13 -7.31 33.64
C GLY A 922 -54.04 -6.19 34.68
N PRO A 923 -54.82 -6.23 35.76
CA PRO A 923 -55.22 -5.06 36.53
C PRO A 923 -54.29 -4.67 37.68
N ASN A 924 -54.17 -3.36 37.85
CA ASN A 924 -54.02 -2.61 39.11
C ASN A 924 -53.25 -3.17 40.31
N GLN A 925 -52.19 -2.45 40.68
CA GLN A 925 -52.06 -1.93 42.05
C GLN A 925 -51.04 -0.78 42.14
N ALA A 926 -51.62 0.34 42.43
CA ALA A 926 -51.34 1.37 43.44
C ALA A 926 -49.90 1.84 43.73
N SER A 927 -49.71 3.13 43.40
CA SER A 927 -49.21 4.20 44.25
C SER A 927 -47.74 4.25 44.70
N ARG A 928 -47.13 5.31 44.30
CA ARG A 928 -46.36 6.42 44.97
C ARG A 928 -45.30 6.86 44.01
N GLY A 929 -45.31 7.99 43.40
CA GLY A 929 -45.22 9.34 43.92
C GLY A 929 -43.76 9.72 44.15
N PHE A 930 -43.15 10.47 43.21
CA PHE A 930 -42.39 11.68 43.51
C PHE A 930 -41.80 12.32 42.25
N ARG A 931 -42.33 13.44 41.92
CA ARG A 931 -41.79 14.75 41.49
C ARG A 931 -40.45 14.82 40.70
N ARG A 932 -40.60 15.40 39.52
CA ARG A 932 -39.89 16.56 38.94
C ARG A 932 -38.43 16.83 39.39
N HIS A 933 -37.50 16.87 38.44
CA HIS A 933 -36.86 18.20 38.17
C HIS A 933 -36.34 18.26 36.75
N ARG A 934 -36.46 19.44 36.23
CA ARG A 934 -36.08 20.05 34.96
C ARG A 934 -34.57 20.32 34.90
N ARG A 935 -34.12 20.48 33.62
CA ARG A 935 -32.97 21.27 33.16
C ARG A 935 -31.60 20.54 33.28
N ILE A 936 -30.79 20.49 32.26
CA ILE A 936 -30.44 21.36 31.09
C ILE A 936 -30.19 20.44 29.88
#